data_43e3180207b8db11458f55ccbea898f7
#
_entry.id   43e3180207b8db11458f55ccbea898f7
#
_cell.length_a   1.000
_cell.length_b   1.000
_cell.length_c   1.000
_cell.angle_alpha   90.00
_cell.angle_beta   90.00
_cell.angle_gamma   90.00
#
_symmetry.space_group_name_H-M   'P 1'
#
loop_
_entity.id
_entity.type
_entity.pdbx_description
1 polymer ?
#
loop_
_entity_poly.entity_id
_entity_poly.type
_entity_poly.pdbx_seq_one_letter_code
_entity_poly.pdbx_strand_id
1 'polypeptide(L)'
;MSPSRALSPLSRALLLACLGGPVLVSAGSACAAEIRTDARQYYRLPAEPLEQALNHLGRQAGVLIAFSPEQTAARRSQALDGEYTLEEALAALLAGSGLEARARGDGAYTLEALPVEDPANLQALTVVGDWLADASAADVFEHPGARDVVRREQFQAQGAASTREVLERIPGVSAPLNNGTGSHDLALNFGIRGLNPRLASRSTVLMDGIPVPFAPYGQPQLSLAPVSIGNMDAVDVVRGGGAVRYGPQNVGGIVNFVTRAIPEDFATKLDVHSELSPSSSQDGLKTTHNVLIGGTGANGLGGALLYSGTRGGDWREHSDTRIDDLILKGRFQPSDEHAFSAMTQYYDGEADMPGGLSAAAYRDDPYQSTRPYDKFWGRRTLASASYEYTPNASQKLNVTGFFTKTLRSGYLDQGRNLTLSPREYWVRGLETRFSQGFELGESRHEVGIGHRYVNEASHELRYWTRADSGQLPSTGSRNDRDTRGSTEANAFYIDDRIDIGNWTITPGIRYEKIDSEQKNLLKNSKDSGRYNASLPALNAIYHLTPSWNLYANTEGSFGTVQYSQMGKAVQSGDIEPEKARTWELGSRYDDGILRAELGAFLINFDNQYESNQQTDSVTARGKTRHKGIEAAIAYDLADLDPLLSGFDVYASYAYVDASIREDGPNKGNQVPFSSKHKGTLGANYRTGAWSYNLDGSFQTSQYADNANTESESVDGSTGRIAGWMVWSARGTYDFGPQLNDLKLGLGVKNLFDRRYYTRSFDDNNKGLYVGQPRTLYVQASVGF
;
A
#
# COMPACT_ATOMS: atom_id res chain seq x y z
N MET A 1 -35.49 18.36 -20.77
CA MET A 1 -35.68 17.17 -21.61
C MET A 1 -34.32 16.72 -22.07
N SER A 2 -33.65 15.90 -21.28
CA SER A 2 -32.36 15.31 -21.64
C SER A 2 -32.59 13.93 -22.24
N PRO A 3 -31.85 13.50 -23.26
CA PRO A 3 -32.00 12.17 -23.82
C PRO A 3 -31.39 11.11 -22.89
N SER A 4 -32.22 10.14 -22.54
CA SER A 4 -31.79 8.92 -21.85
C SER A 4 -30.73 8.20 -22.70
N ARG A 5 -29.49 8.11 -22.21
CA ARG A 5 -28.46 7.29 -22.83
C ARG A 5 -28.79 5.81 -22.59
N ALA A 6 -29.21 5.14 -23.64
CA ALA A 6 -29.40 3.71 -23.63
C ALA A 6 -28.09 2.97 -23.43
N LEU A 7 -28.06 2.02 -22.51
CA LEU A 7 -26.95 1.10 -22.30
C LEU A 7 -26.56 0.39 -23.62
N SER A 8 -25.26 0.25 -23.86
CA SER A 8 -24.77 -0.45 -25.05
C SER A 8 -25.18 -1.93 -25.07
N PRO A 9 -25.23 -2.58 -26.22
CA PRO A 9 -25.64 -3.99 -26.34
C PRO A 9 -24.76 -4.96 -25.53
N LEU A 10 -23.48 -4.61 -25.28
CA LEU A 10 -22.58 -5.41 -24.46
C LEU A 10 -22.98 -5.42 -22.98
N SER A 11 -23.46 -4.31 -22.45
CA SER A 11 -23.90 -4.20 -21.05
C SER A 11 -25.18 -5.01 -20.79
N ARG A 12 -26.03 -5.17 -21.80
CA ARG A 12 -27.25 -6.00 -21.71
C ARG A 12 -26.96 -7.50 -21.81
N ALA A 13 -25.92 -7.90 -22.54
CA ALA A 13 -25.52 -9.31 -22.65
C ALA A 13 -24.91 -9.85 -21.35
N LEU A 14 -24.16 -9.02 -20.59
CA LEU A 14 -23.61 -9.42 -19.30
C LEU A 14 -24.69 -9.58 -18.20
N LEU A 15 -25.74 -8.78 -18.22
CA LEU A 15 -26.83 -8.88 -17.22
C LEU A 15 -27.76 -10.09 -17.44
N LEU A 16 -27.89 -10.58 -18.68
CA LEU A 16 -28.74 -11.73 -19.02
C LEU A 16 -28.05 -13.09 -18.79
N ALA A 17 -26.71 -13.14 -18.71
CA ALA A 17 -25.97 -14.38 -18.45
C ALA A 17 -26.00 -14.83 -16.97
N CYS A 18 -26.45 -13.98 -16.06
CA CYS A 18 -26.44 -14.25 -14.61
C CYS A 18 -27.77 -14.78 -14.04
N LEU A 19 -28.83 -15.01 -14.87
CA LEU A 19 -30.15 -15.43 -14.41
C LEU A 19 -30.55 -16.85 -14.80
N GLY A 20 -29.61 -17.72 -15.18
CA GLY A 20 -29.84 -19.15 -15.44
C GLY A 20 -29.78 -19.98 -14.14
N GLY A 21 -30.93 -20.55 -13.74
CA GLY A 21 -31.11 -21.28 -12.49
C GLY A 21 -30.36 -22.63 -12.39
N PRO A 22 -30.38 -23.30 -11.21
CA PRO A 22 -29.52 -24.42 -10.90
C PRO A 22 -29.99 -25.73 -11.58
N VAL A 23 -29.08 -26.39 -12.29
CA VAL A 23 -29.24 -27.76 -12.74
C VAL A 23 -28.74 -28.69 -11.62
N LEU A 24 -29.64 -29.44 -11.04
CA LEU A 24 -29.34 -30.55 -10.11
C LEU A 24 -28.66 -31.67 -10.89
N VAL A 25 -27.40 -31.92 -10.60
CA VAL A 25 -26.70 -33.14 -11.01
C VAL A 25 -26.64 -34.08 -9.82
N SER A 26 -27.24 -35.24 -9.99
CA SER A 26 -27.27 -36.33 -9.01
C SER A 26 -25.86 -36.92 -8.80
N ALA A 27 -25.42 -36.97 -7.55
CA ALA A 27 -24.18 -37.60 -7.13
C ALA A 27 -24.31 -39.15 -7.26
N GLY A 28 -23.51 -39.73 -8.16
CA GLY A 28 -23.23 -41.17 -8.17
C GLY A 28 -22.09 -41.48 -7.20
N SER A 29 -22.37 -42.34 -6.23
CA SER A 29 -21.37 -42.85 -5.27
C SER A 29 -20.27 -43.62 -6.00
N ALA A 30 -19.06 -43.10 -6.05
CA ALA A 30 -17.88 -43.85 -6.43
C ALA A 30 -17.27 -44.52 -5.20
N CYS A 31 -17.12 -45.84 -5.27
CA CYS A 31 -16.50 -46.70 -4.27
C CYS A 31 -15.00 -46.32 -4.12
N ALA A 32 -14.57 -45.92 -2.94
CA ALA A 32 -13.16 -45.68 -2.64
C ALA A 32 -12.39 -47.02 -2.70
N ALA A 33 -11.45 -47.14 -3.61
CA ALA A 33 -10.45 -48.21 -3.59
C ALA A 33 -9.36 -47.86 -2.57
N GLU A 34 -9.08 -48.75 -1.64
CA GLU A 34 -7.94 -48.65 -0.72
C GLU A 34 -6.63 -48.55 -1.55
N ILE A 35 -5.95 -47.44 -1.45
CA ILE A 35 -4.65 -47.20 -2.09
C ILE A 35 -3.59 -47.89 -1.21
N ARG A 36 -2.95 -48.95 -1.73
CA ARG A 36 -1.78 -49.60 -1.10
C ARG A 36 -0.55 -48.69 -1.34
N THR A 37 -0.13 -47.96 -0.32
CA THR A 37 1.03 -47.06 -0.32
C THR A 37 2.38 -47.77 -0.44
N ASP A 38 2.44 -49.09 -0.19
CA ASP A 38 3.66 -49.92 -0.20
C ASP A 38 4.01 -50.54 -1.58
N ALA A 39 3.20 -50.31 -2.61
CA ALA A 39 3.47 -50.83 -3.96
C ALA A 39 4.48 -49.97 -4.68
N ARG A 40 5.59 -50.56 -5.17
CA ARG A 40 6.54 -49.88 -6.05
C ARG A 40 5.91 -49.65 -7.42
N GLN A 41 6.02 -48.41 -7.90
CA GLN A 41 5.55 -47.98 -9.21
C GLN A 41 6.67 -47.25 -9.93
N TYR A 42 6.71 -47.35 -11.27
CA TYR A 42 7.67 -46.61 -12.08
C TYR A 42 7.23 -45.16 -12.26
N TYR A 43 8.06 -44.22 -11.76
CA TYR A 43 7.84 -42.79 -11.92
C TYR A 43 8.87 -42.23 -12.87
N ARG A 44 8.41 -41.34 -13.76
CA ARG A 44 9.28 -40.61 -14.69
C ARG A 44 8.86 -39.15 -14.71
N LEU A 45 9.60 -38.32 -13.99
CA LEU A 45 9.36 -36.90 -13.84
C LEU A 45 10.66 -36.14 -14.16
N PRO A 46 10.65 -35.12 -15.04
CA PRO A 46 11.82 -34.28 -15.29
C PRO A 46 12.10 -33.38 -14.07
N ALA A 47 13.28 -32.78 -14.00
CA ALA A 47 13.56 -31.69 -13.04
C ALA A 47 12.79 -30.46 -13.47
N GLU A 48 11.74 -30.10 -12.72
CA GLU A 48 10.81 -29.01 -13.00
C GLU A 48 10.52 -28.19 -11.73
N PRO A 49 9.80 -27.05 -11.81
CA PRO A 49 9.36 -26.34 -10.60
C PRO A 49 8.67 -27.28 -9.62
N LEU A 50 9.04 -27.18 -8.32
CA LEU A 50 8.64 -28.17 -7.33
C LEU A 50 7.12 -28.35 -7.24
N GLU A 51 6.36 -27.28 -7.41
CA GLU A 51 4.90 -27.30 -7.47
C GLU A 51 4.38 -28.18 -8.60
N GLN A 52 4.96 -28.09 -9.79
CA GLN A 52 4.54 -28.89 -10.95
C GLN A 52 4.90 -30.35 -10.76
N ALA A 53 6.09 -30.65 -10.25
CA ALA A 53 6.54 -32.00 -9.97
C ALA A 53 5.65 -32.71 -8.94
N LEU A 54 5.27 -32.01 -7.86
CA LEU A 54 4.36 -32.55 -6.84
C LEU A 54 2.96 -32.81 -7.40
N ASN A 55 2.44 -31.89 -8.21
CA ASN A 55 1.16 -32.07 -8.88
C ASN A 55 1.19 -33.23 -9.92
N HIS A 56 2.30 -33.43 -10.61
CA HIS A 56 2.49 -34.54 -11.53
C HIS A 56 2.58 -35.86 -10.77
N LEU A 57 3.37 -35.92 -9.68
CA LEU A 57 3.48 -37.11 -8.84
C LEU A 57 2.12 -37.47 -8.22
N GLY A 58 1.40 -36.49 -7.64
CA GLY A 58 0.09 -36.71 -7.04
C GLY A 58 -0.93 -37.28 -8.04
N ARG A 59 -0.95 -36.78 -9.28
CA ARG A 59 -1.81 -37.31 -10.34
C ARG A 59 -1.40 -38.73 -10.77
N GLN A 60 -0.10 -39.01 -10.88
CA GLN A 60 0.39 -40.32 -11.30
C GLN A 60 0.19 -41.36 -10.22
N ALA A 61 0.34 -40.98 -8.95
CA ALA A 61 0.13 -41.87 -7.79
C ALA A 61 -1.35 -41.92 -7.34
N GLY A 62 -2.22 -41.05 -7.85
CA GLY A 62 -3.63 -41.00 -7.45
C GLY A 62 -3.86 -40.47 -6.03
N VAL A 63 -2.95 -39.66 -5.47
CA VAL A 63 -3.00 -39.12 -4.12
C VAL A 63 -3.04 -37.61 -4.13
N LEU A 64 -3.66 -37.02 -3.11
CA LEU A 64 -3.63 -35.58 -2.90
C LEU A 64 -2.36 -35.22 -2.12
N ILE A 65 -1.59 -34.25 -2.65
CA ILE A 65 -0.44 -33.65 -1.96
C ILE A 65 -0.80 -32.19 -1.72
N ALA A 66 -1.03 -31.83 -0.48
CA ALA A 66 -1.40 -30.49 -0.07
C ALA A 66 -0.14 -29.67 0.28
N PHE A 67 0.02 -28.51 -0.34
CA PHE A 67 1.11 -27.57 -0.08
C PHE A 67 0.66 -26.14 -0.36
N SER A 68 1.32 -25.17 0.26
CA SER A 68 1.09 -23.77 -0.08
C SER A 68 2.03 -23.31 -1.21
N PRO A 69 1.64 -22.33 -2.04
CA PRO A 69 2.51 -21.77 -3.06
C PRO A 69 3.84 -21.24 -2.51
N GLU A 70 3.84 -20.73 -1.27
CA GLU A 70 5.04 -20.22 -0.61
C GLU A 70 6.04 -21.34 -0.28
N GLN A 71 5.55 -22.56 0.02
CA GLN A 71 6.41 -23.71 0.31
C GLN A 71 7.16 -24.20 -0.95
N THR A 72 6.60 -24.00 -2.11
CA THR A 72 7.15 -24.48 -3.40
C THR A 72 7.78 -23.36 -4.24
N ALA A 73 7.55 -22.10 -3.88
CA ALA A 73 8.07 -20.93 -4.61
C ALA A 73 9.59 -20.97 -4.76
N ALA A 74 10.08 -20.69 -5.97
CA ALA A 74 11.50 -20.69 -6.33
C ALA A 74 12.27 -22.00 -6.09
N ARG A 75 11.58 -23.15 -5.86
CA ARG A 75 12.18 -24.46 -5.64
C ARG A 75 11.99 -25.35 -6.87
N ARG A 76 13.02 -26.11 -7.19
CA ARG A 76 12.98 -27.10 -8.27
C ARG A 76 13.11 -28.51 -7.72
N SER A 77 12.40 -29.45 -8.32
CA SER A 77 12.53 -30.88 -7.98
C SER A 77 13.79 -31.48 -8.60
N GLN A 78 14.25 -32.58 -8.00
CA GLN A 78 15.14 -33.51 -8.69
C GLN A 78 14.35 -34.33 -9.74
N ALA A 79 15.02 -34.76 -10.82
CA ALA A 79 14.41 -35.67 -11.78
C ALA A 79 14.22 -37.06 -11.16
N LEU A 80 13.06 -37.66 -11.38
CA LEU A 80 12.77 -39.04 -11.01
C LEU A 80 12.70 -39.90 -12.28
N ASP A 81 13.46 -41.00 -12.33
CA ASP A 81 13.38 -42.03 -13.39
C ASP A 81 13.70 -43.38 -12.80
N GLY A 82 12.67 -44.12 -12.36
CA GLY A 82 12.85 -45.44 -11.72
C GLY A 82 11.62 -45.94 -10.97
N GLU A 83 11.79 -47.09 -10.34
CA GLU A 83 10.76 -47.71 -9.49
C GLU A 83 10.91 -47.29 -8.01
N TYR A 84 9.89 -46.62 -7.49
CA TYR A 84 9.83 -46.10 -6.13
C TYR A 84 8.51 -46.47 -5.47
N THR A 85 8.49 -46.57 -4.16
CA THR A 85 7.24 -46.38 -3.41
C THR A 85 6.85 -44.89 -3.45
N LEU A 86 5.60 -44.54 -3.13
CA LEU A 86 5.18 -43.15 -3.11
C LEU A 86 5.99 -42.29 -2.12
N GLU A 87 6.33 -42.86 -0.95
CA GLU A 87 7.15 -42.16 0.04
C GLU A 87 8.59 -41.94 -0.43
N GLU A 88 9.19 -42.98 -1.07
CA GLU A 88 10.52 -42.84 -1.69
C GLU A 88 10.53 -41.79 -2.80
N ALA A 89 9.47 -41.75 -3.61
CA ALA A 89 9.33 -40.77 -4.71
C ALA A 89 9.17 -39.34 -4.16
N LEU A 90 8.36 -39.14 -3.11
CA LEU A 90 8.21 -37.86 -2.43
C LEU A 90 9.52 -37.40 -1.81
N ALA A 91 10.22 -38.29 -1.08
CA ALA A 91 11.51 -37.96 -0.47
C ALA A 91 12.55 -37.57 -1.50
N ALA A 92 12.61 -38.28 -2.66
CA ALA A 92 13.54 -37.97 -3.73
C ALA A 92 13.21 -36.63 -4.44
N LEU A 93 11.93 -36.32 -4.68
CA LEU A 93 11.49 -35.02 -5.23
C LEU A 93 11.76 -33.85 -4.30
N LEU A 94 11.61 -34.06 -3.00
CA LEU A 94 11.80 -33.03 -1.98
C LEU A 94 13.26 -32.91 -1.50
N ALA A 95 14.16 -33.78 -1.99
CA ALA A 95 15.57 -33.75 -1.60
C ALA A 95 16.21 -32.39 -1.89
N GLY A 96 16.77 -31.77 -0.86
CA GLY A 96 17.38 -30.43 -0.94
C GLY A 96 16.39 -29.25 -0.93
N SER A 97 15.08 -29.51 -0.83
CA SER A 97 14.07 -28.45 -0.73
C SER A 97 13.87 -27.91 0.68
N GLY A 98 14.37 -28.61 1.72
CA GLY A 98 14.06 -28.28 3.12
C GLY A 98 12.63 -28.62 3.55
N LEU A 99 11.94 -29.46 2.77
CA LEU A 99 10.58 -29.91 3.04
C LEU A 99 10.55 -31.45 3.16
N GLU A 100 9.64 -31.97 3.97
CA GLU A 100 9.27 -33.37 4.01
C GLU A 100 7.76 -33.54 3.74
N ALA A 101 7.36 -34.67 3.19
CA ALA A 101 5.97 -35.02 3.00
C ALA A 101 5.50 -35.91 4.15
N ARG A 102 4.44 -35.51 4.86
CA ARG A 102 3.79 -36.34 5.89
C ARG A 102 2.46 -36.86 5.42
N ALA A 103 2.26 -38.17 5.62
CA ALA A 103 1.00 -38.84 5.36
C ALA A 103 -0.09 -38.36 6.36
N ARG A 104 -1.26 -38.01 5.84
CA ARG A 104 -2.46 -37.73 6.63
C ARG A 104 -3.31 -39.02 6.74
N GLY A 105 -4.09 -39.15 7.79
CA GLY A 105 -4.92 -40.32 8.04
C GLY A 105 -6.01 -40.60 6.99
N ASP A 106 -6.19 -39.71 6.01
CA ASP A 106 -7.13 -39.80 4.88
C ASP A 106 -6.47 -40.26 3.56
N GLY A 107 -5.17 -40.65 3.58
CA GLY A 107 -4.42 -41.10 2.41
C GLY A 107 -3.85 -39.92 1.57
N ALA A 108 -3.98 -38.69 2.04
CA ALA A 108 -3.33 -37.50 1.45
C ALA A 108 -1.96 -37.25 2.12
N TYR A 109 -1.14 -36.40 1.49
CA TYR A 109 0.14 -35.95 2.03
C TYR A 109 0.13 -34.44 2.22
N THR A 110 0.81 -33.95 3.26
CA THR A 110 1.04 -32.52 3.51
C THR A 110 2.54 -32.27 3.54
N LEU A 111 2.99 -31.16 2.97
CA LEU A 111 4.38 -30.73 3.08
C LEU A 111 4.59 -29.99 4.40
N GLU A 112 5.65 -30.41 5.12
CA GLU A 112 6.12 -29.72 6.32
C GLU A 112 7.58 -29.30 6.12
N ALA A 113 7.97 -28.19 6.73
CA ALA A 113 9.38 -27.81 6.76
C ALA A 113 10.16 -28.81 7.64
N LEU A 114 11.29 -29.31 7.16
CA LEU A 114 12.18 -30.13 7.98
C LEU A 114 12.60 -29.32 9.22
N PRO A 115 12.55 -29.90 10.44
CA PRO A 115 13.11 -29.25 11.61
C PRO A 115 14.58 -28.92 11.35
N VAL A 116 14.97 -27.68 11.54
CA VAL A 116 16.37 -27.27 11.44
C VAL A 116 17.12 -27.95 12.59
N GLU A 117 17.88 -29.01 12.29
CA GLU A 117 18.79 -29.60 13.26
C GLU A 117 19.91 -28.61 13.57
N ASP A 118 20.01 -28.27 14.86
CA ASP A 118 21.13 -27.65 15.59
C ASP A 118 21.70 -26.33 15.05
N PRO A 119 21.63 -25.22 15.83
CA PRO A 119 22.21 -23.92 15.48
C PRO A 119 23.75 -23.90 15.40
N ALA A 120 24.43 -25.03 15.51
CA ALA A 120 25.89 -25.13 15.37
C ALA A 120 26.38 -25.30 13.92
N ASN A 121 25.49 -25.52 12.94
CA ASN A 121 25.89 -25.52 11.54
C ASN A 121 25.68 -24.11 10.97
N LEU A 122 26.76 -23.33 10.96
CA LEU A 122 26.85 -21.97 10.43
C LEU A 122 26.25 -21.92 9.01
N GLN A 123 24.99 -21.50 8.91
CA GLN A 123 24.42 -21.13 7.63
C GLN A 123 25.28 -20.02 7.02
N ALA A 124 25.54 -20.11 5.73
CA ALA A 124 26.28 -19.07 5.02
C ALA A 124 25.71 -17.69 5.38
N LEU A 125 26.58 -16.76 5.77
CA LEU A 125 26.22 -15.40 6.16
C LEU A 125 25.57 -14.70 4.96
N THR A 126 24.25 -14.70 4.89
CA THR A 126 23.50 -14.01 3.83
C THR A 126 23.09 -12.63 4.31
N VAL A 127 23.49 -11.61 3.58
CA VAL A 127 23.14 -10.22 3.85
C VAL A 127 21.76 -9.91 3.30
N VAL A 128 20.84 -9.45 4.15
CA VAL A 128 19.50 -9.04 3.75
C VAL A 128 19.52 -7.78 2.87
N GLY A 129 20.43 -6.85 3.14
CA GLY A 129 20.68 -5.66 2.32
C GLY A 129 19.57 -4.63 2.33
N ASP A 130 18.43 -4.90 1.70
CA ASP A 130 17.27 -3.99 1.62
C ASP A 130 15.98 -4.72 1.96
N TRP A 131 15.47 -4.53 3.16
CA TRP A 131 14.28 -5.20 3.66
C TRP A 131 12.95 -4.73 3.03
N LEU A 132 12.94 -3.60 2.29
CA LEU A 132 11.76 -3.21 1.49
C LEU A 132 11.74 -3.85 0.09
N ALA A 133 12.86 -4.39 -0.39
CA ALA A 133 12.94 -4.92 -1.74
C ALA A 133 12.16 -6.25 -1.90
N ASP A 134 12.20 -7.11 -0.89
CA ASP A 134 11.70 -8.47 -1.00
C ASP A 134 10.31 -8.67 -0.41
N ALA A 135 9.90 -7.86 0.59
CA ALA A 135 8.58 -7.90 1.22
C ALA A 135 8.09 -9.33 1.54
N SER A 136 9.01 -10.26 1.86
CA SER A 136 8.69 -11.66 2.13
C SER A 136 7.99 -11.82 3.49
N ALA A 137 7.34 -12.96 3.73
CA ALA A 137 6.75 -13.26 5.04
C ALA A 137 7.84 -13.35 6.13
N ALA A 138 9.01 -13.89 5.80
CA ALA A 138 10.15 -13.96 6.71
C ALA A 138 10.66 -12.55 7.06
N ASP A 139 10.76 -11.64 6.08
CA ASP A 139 11.18 -10.26 6.34
C ASP A 139 10.21 -9.50 7.23
N VAL A 140 8.90 -9.77 7.10
CA VAL A 140 7.88 -9.21 8.00
C VAL A 140 8.06 -9.75 9.41
N PHE A 141 8.30 -11.06 9.56
CA PHE A 141 8.50 -11.69 10.86
C PHE A 141 9.76 -11.19 11.58
N GLU A 142 10.84 -10.97 10.83
CA GLU A 142 12.14 -10.47 11.32
C GLU A 142 12.22 -8.92 11.41
N HIS A 143 11.13 -8.21 11.11
CA HIS A 143 11.12 -6.76 11.24
C HIS A 143 10.96 -6.32 12.71
N PRO A 144 11.83 -5.44 13.25
CA PRO A 144 11.79 -5.02 14.66
C PRO A 144 10.75 -3.94 14.96
N GLY A 145 9.59 -4.02 14.35
CA GLY A 145 8.47 -3.08 14.49
C GLY A 145 7.21 -3.57 13.78
N ALA A 146 6.11 -2.84 13.90
CA ALA A 146 4.87 -3.18 13.21
C ALA A 146 5.01 -3.00 11.70
N ARG A 147 4.84 -4.08 10.93
CA ARG A 147 4.92 -4.10 9.47
C ARG A 147 3.84 -5.01 8.90
N ASP A 148 3.14 -4.51 7.88
CA ASP A 148 2.13 -5.25 7.14
C ASP A 148 2.48 -5.25 5.65
N VAL A 149 2.47 -6.42 5.04
CA VAL A 149 2.58 -6.58 3.60
C VAL A 149 1.29 -7.18 3.08
N VAL A 150 0.50 -6.35 2.38
CA VAL A 150 -0.73 -6.80 1.72
C VAL A 150 -0.42 -7.16 0.29
N ARG A 151 -0.48 -8.46 -0.04
CA ARG A 151 -0.15 -8.99 -1.36
C ARG A 151 -1.33 -8.90 -2.33
N ARG A 152 -1.01 -9.04 -3.63
CA ARG A 152 -1.99 -8.97 -4.71
C ARG A 152 -3.16 -9.92 -4.50
N GLU A 153 -2.90 -11.16 -4.13
CA GLU A 153 -3.93 -12.19 -3.89
C GLU A 153 -4.89 -11.75 -2.78
N GLN A 154 -4.36 -11.14 -1.72
CA GLN A 154 -5.14 -10.67 -0.58
C GLN A 154 -6.05 -9.50 -0.96
N PHE A 155 -5.51 -8.44 -1.60
CA PHE A 155 -6.36 -7.31 -1.98
C PHE A 155 -7.32 -7.66 -3.13
N GLN A 156 -6.96 -8.57 -4.02
CA GLN A 156 -7.89 -9.13 -5.00
C GLN A 156 -9.01 -9.96 -4.33
N ALA A 157 -8.65 -10.83 -3.36
CA ALA A 157 -9.63 -11.59 -2.59
C ALA A 157 -10.59 -10.70 -1.79
N GLN A 158 -10.15 -9.53 -1.39
CA GLN A 158 -10.96 -8.51 -0.70
C GLN A 158 -11.73 -7.58 -1.65
N GLY A 159 -11.57 -7.71 -2.97
CA GLY A 159 -12.23 -6.87 -3.98
C GLY A 159 -11.79 -5.41 -3.95
N ALA A 160 -10.56 -5.12 -3.49
CA ALA A 160 -10.05 -3.76 -3.46
C ALA A 160 -9.81 -3.24 -4.88
N ALA A 161 -10.38 -2.07 -5.19
CA ALA A 161 -10.26 -1.39 -6.48
C ALA A 161 -9.24 -0.24 -6.48
N SER A 162 -8.78 0.18 -5.29
CA SER A 162 -7.85 1.31 -5.14
C SER A 162 -6.82 1.08 -4.04
N THR A 163 -5.68 1.81 -4.12
CA THR A 163 -4.65 1.83 -3.08
C THR A 163 -5.21 2.28 -1.72
N ARG A 164 -6.16 3.20 -1.73
CA ARG A 164 -6.85 3.67 -0.53
C ARG A 164 -7.56 2.53 0.21
N GLU A 165 -8.31 1.68 -0.52
CA GLU A 165 -9.04 0.56 0.09
C GLU A 165 -8.13 -0.48 0.72
N VAL A 166 -6.94 -0.70 0.17
CA VAL A 166 -5.93 -1.56 0.76
C VAL A 166 -5.41 -0.95 2.06
N LEU A 167 -5.01 0.32 2.04
CA LEU A 167 -4.48 1.01 3.21
C LEU A 167 -5.50 1.12 4.35
N GLU A 168 -6.79 1.32 4.03
CA GLU A 168 -7.86 1.47 5.04
C GLU A 168 -8.05 0.22 5.92
N ARG A 169 -7.62 -0.96 5.47
CA ARG A 169 -7.73 -2.23 6.19
C ARG A 169 -6.56 -2.53 7.13
N ILE A 170 -5.47 -1.79 6.99
CA ILE A 170 -4.28 -1.98 7.83
C ILE A 170 -4.53 -1.39 9.22
N PRO A 171 -4.14 -2.09 10.32
CA PRO A 171 -4.31 -1.58 11.68
C PRO A 171 -3.67 -0.19 11.84
N GLY A 172 -4.35 0.73 12.52
CA GLY A 172 -3.82 2.06 12.81
C GLY A 172 -3.71 3.00 11.61
N VAL A 173 -4.04 2.57 10.39
CA VAL A 173 -4.06 3.42 9.18
C VAL A 173 -5.47 3.92 8.93
N SER A 174 -5.63 5.22 8.68
CA SER A 174 -6.88 5.85 8.26
C SER A 174 -6.70 6.48 6.89
N ALA A 175 -7.49 6.06 5.89
CA ALA A 175 -7.43 6.51 4.50
C ALA A 175 -8.80 7.02 4.03
N PRO A 176 -9.25 8.20 4.50
CA PRO A 176 -10.58 8.73 4.17
C PRO A 176 -10.70 9.13 2.69
N LEU A 177 -11.93 9.12 2.19
CA LEU A 177 -12.28 9.44 0.80
C LEU A 177 -12.04 10.90 0.41
N ASN A 178 -12.12 11.81 1.37
CA ASN A 178 -11.88 13.22 1.14
C ASN A 178 -10.38 13.52 1.04
N ASN A 179 -10.01 14.55 0.30
CA ASN A 179 -8.64 15.09 0.26
C ASN A 179 -8.64 16.63 0.31
N GLY A 180 -7.47 17.23 0.50
CA GLY A 180 -7.33 18.68 0.66
C GLY A 180 -7.60 19.51 -0.60
N THR A 181 -7.81 18.90 -1.76
CA THR A 181 -8.16 19.59 -3.01
C THR A 181 -9.57 19.25 -3.50
N GLY A 182 -10.30 18.41 -2.80
CA GLY A 182 -11.58 17.82 -3.15
C GLY A 182 -11.49 16.30 -3.23
N SER A 183 -12.60 15.61 -3.33
CA SER A 183 -12.61 14.16 -3.47
C SER A 183 -12.35 13.76 -4.91
N HIS A 184 -11.28 13.06 -5.19
CA HIS A 184 -10.95 12.49 -6.50
C HIS A 184 -9.92 11.36 -6.38
N ASP A 185 -9.91 10.45 -7.33
CA ASP A 185 -9.11 9.23 -7.32
C ASP A 185 -7.60 9.46 -7.55
N LEU A 186 -7.21 10.63 -8.03
CA LEU A 186 -5.79 10.92 -8.31
C LEU A 186 -4.99 11.27 -7.05
N ALA A 187 -5.65 11.57 -5.92
CA ALA A 187 -5.00 11.91 -4.67
C ALA A 187 -5.01 10.71 -3.70
N LEU A 188 -4.01 10.67 -2.84
CA LEU A 188 -3.94 9.69 -1.77
C LEU A 188 -3.88 10.38 -0.41
N ASN A 189 -4.88 10.11 0.42
CA ASN A 189 -4.91 10.49 1.81
C ASN A 189 -4.74 9.26 2.67
N PHE A 190 -3.83 9.32 3.61
CA PHE A 190 -3.80 8.41 4.75
C PHE A 190 -2.98 9.03 5.88
N GLY A 191 -3.33 8.63 7.09
CA GLY A 191 -2.58 8.92 8.31
C GLY A 191 -2.40 7.64 9.11
N ILE A 192 -1.22 7.46 9.68
CA ILE A 192 -0.87 6.30 10.50
C ILE A 192 -0.87 6.74 11.96
N ARG A 193 -1.44 5.90 12.87
CA ARG A 193 -1.43 6.13 14.33
C ARG A 193 -2.00 7.50 14.75
N GLY A 194 -3.10 7.90 14.10
CA GLY A 194 -3.82 9.14 14.41
C GLY A 194 -3.17 10.42 13.88
N LEU A 195 -2.14 10.35 13.03
CA LEU A 195 -1.64 11.49 12.30
C LEU A 195 -2.68 11.97 11.29
N ASN A 196 -2.69 13.28 11.04
CA ASN A 196 -3.63 13.88 10.10
C ASN A 196 -3.44 13.26 8.69
N PRO A 197 -4.51 12.67 8.10
CA PRO A 197 -4.40 11.93 6.84
C PRO A 197 -4.24 12.83 5.60
N ARG A 198 -4.35 14.15 5.74
CA ARG A 198 -4.34 15.07 4.62
C ARG A 198 -3.14 14.88 3.71
N LEU A 199 -3.39 14.35 2.50
CA LEU A 199 -2.43 14.15 1.41
C LEU A 199 -1.17 13.36 1.83
N ALA A 200 -1.28 12.48 2.84
CA ALA A 200 -0.21 11.60 3.35
C ALA A 200 1.13 12.31 3.66
N SER A 201 1.09 13.60 3.98
CA SER A 201 2.26 14.48 4.04
C SER A 201 3.25 14.17 5.18
N ARG A 202 2.96 13.20 6.05
CA ARG A 202 3.78 12.79 7.20
C ARG A 202 4.25 11.34 7.14
N SER A 203 4.15 10.73 5.97
CA SER A 203 4.66 9.38 5.72
C SER A 203 5.60 9.37 4.52
N THR A 204 6.67 8.58 4.58
CA THR A 204 7.50 8.30 3.41
C THR A 204 6.74 7.38 2.47
N VAL A 205 6.45 7.83 1.27
CA VAL A 205 5.71 7.05 0.28
C VAL A 205 6.61 6.76 -0.90
N LEU A 206 6.76 5.48 -1.22
CA LEU A 206 7.68 4.95 -2.21
C LEU A 206 6.94 4.05 -3.22
N MET A 207 7.51 3.89 -4.39
CA MET A 207 7.19 2.85 -5.37
C MET A 207 8.50 2.20 -5.81
N ASP A 208 8.68 0.91 -5.52
CA ASP A 208 9.95 0.19 -5.67
C ASP A 208 11.16 0.97 -5.07
N GLY A 209 10.97 1.54 -3.86
CA GLY A 209 11.98 2.36 -3.16
C GLY A 209 12.14 3.80 -3.67
N ILE A 210 11.50 4.18 -4.79
CA ILE A 210 11.58 5.52 -5.38
C ILE A 210 10.46 6.41 -4.83
N PRO A 211 10.74 7.68 -4.45
CA PRO A 211 9.72 8.57 -3.91
C PRO A 211 8.54 8.79 -4.86
N VAL A 212 7.33 8.61 -4.34
CA VAL A 212 6.07 8.92 -5.04
C VAL A 212 5.74 10.42 -5.02
N PRO A 213 5.93 11.16 -3.90
CA PRO A 213 5.69 12.60 -3.89
C PRO A 213 6.49 13.33 -4.97
N PHE A 214 5.86 14.33 -5.58
CA PHE A 214 6.46 15.10 -6.69
C PHE A 214 7.56 16.09 -6.26
N ALA A 215 7.73 16.33 -4.96
CA ALA A 215 8.89 16.98 -4.34
C ALA A 215 8.98 16.48 -2.87
N PRO A 216 9.66 15.35 -2.61
CA PRO A 216 9.68 14.68 -1.30
C PRO A 216 10.08 15.58 -0.12
N TYR A 217 10.94 16.57 -0.36
CA TYR A 217 11.37 17.53 0.65
C TYR A 217 10.54 18.83 0.64
N GLY A 218 10.36 19.45 -0.53
CA GLY A 218 9.74 20.76 -0.63
C GLY A 218 8.21 20.75 -0.72
N GLN A 219 7.61 19.65 -1.21
CA GLN A 219 6.16 19.51 -1.36
C GLN A 219 5.77 18.02 -1.25
N PRO A 220 5.80 17.40 -0.05
CA PRO A 220 5.59 15.97 0.13
C PRO A 220 4.14 15.50 -0.04
N GLN A 221 3.22 16.39 -0.33
CA GLN A 221 1.78 16.12 -0.42
C GLN A 221 1.41 15.30 -1.66
N LEU A 222 0.56 14.27 -1.49
CA LEU A 222 0.05 13.40 -2.54
C LEU A 222 -1.28 13.87 -3.13
N SER A 223 -1.35 15.12 -3.60
CA SER A 223 -2.51 15.60 -4.39
C SER A 223 -2.57 14.97 -5.79
N LEU A 224 -1.48 14.40 -6.26
CA LEU A 224 -1.37 13.45 -7.34
C LEU A 224 -0.54 12.27 -6.83
N ALA A 225 -1.15 11.10 -6.74
CA ALA A 225 -0.51 9.84 -6.37
C ALA A 225 -0.50 8.91 -7.59
N PRO A 226 0.56 8.91 -8.38
CA PRO A 226 0.64 8.15 -9.62
C PRO A 226 0.94 6.67 -9.34
N VAL A 227 0.01 6.01 -8.65
CA VAL A 227 0.09 4.60 -8.23
C VAL A 227 -1.25 3.92 -8.45
N SER A 228 -1.30 3.00 -9.40
CA SER A 228 -2.48 2.20 -9.69
C SER A 228 -2.34 0.81 -9.09
N ILE A 229 -3.30 0.37 -8.25
CA ILE A 229 -3.23 -0.93 -7.55
C ILE A 229 -3.13 -2.11 -8.53
N GLY A 230 -3.66 -1.98 -9.74
CA GLY A 230 -3.58 -2.98 -10.80
C GLY A 230 -2.15 -3.30 -11.26
N ASN A 231 -1.22 -2.36 -11.10
CA ASN A 231 0.19 -2.51 -11.41
C ASN A 231 1.04 -3.01 -10.23
N MET A 232 0.44 -3.23 -9.03
CA MET A 232 1.14 -3.61 -7.81
C MET A 232 1.02 -5.10 -7.51
N ASP A 233 2.09 -5.71 -7.00
CA ASP A 233 2.10 -7.04 -6.40
C ASP A 233 1.93 -6.99 -4.88
N ALA A 234 2.39 -5.90 -4.26
CA ALA A 234 2.22 -5.72 -2.81
C ALA A 234 2.13 -4.24 -2.42
N VAL A 235 1.52 -4.01 -1.26
CA VAL A 235 1.58 -2.75 -0.51
C VAL A 235 2.24 -3.06 0.83
N ASP A 236 3.46 -2.55 1.04
CA ASP A 236 4.27 -2.77 2.23
C ASP A 236 4.20 -1.54 3.13
N VAL A 237 3.73 -1.71 4.36
CA VAL A 237 3.50 -0.61 5.30
C VAL A 237 4.24 -0.86 6.60
N VAL A 238 5.21 -0.02 6.89
CA VAL A 238 5.90 0.02 8.18
C VAL A 238 5.31 1.15 9.02
N ARG A 239 4.76 0.80 10.17
CA ARG A 239 4.09 1.73 11.09
C ARG A 239 5.02 2.15 12.23
N GLY A 240 5.93 3.05 12.00
CA GLY A 240 7.07 3.35 12.87
C GLY A 240 8.32 2.66 12.31
N GLY A 241 9.36 2.42 13.04
CA GLY A 241 10.59 1.71 12.71
C GLY A 241 11.10 1.73 11.24
N GLY A 242 12.37 2.04 11.01
CA GLY A 242 12.93 2.08 9.66
C GLY A 242 13.41 3.45 9.19
N ALA A 243 13.31 4.44 10.08
CA ALA A 243 13.77 5.80 9.85
C ALA A 243 15.23 5.91 9.44
N VAL A 244 16.07 4.93 9.79
CA VAL A 244 17.50 4.97 9.48
C VAL A 244 17.74 4.86 7.97
N ARG A 245 17.14 3.87 7.32
CA ARG A 245 17.37 3.62 5.89
C ARG A 245 16.49 4.46 4.98
N TYR A 246 15.31 4.93 5.45
CA TYR A 246 14.29 5.59 4.64
C TYR A 246 13.87 6.94 5.21
N GLY A 247 13.56 7.87 4.33
CA GLY A 247 13.12 9.24 4.62
C GLY A 247 12.99 10.05 3.32
N PRO A 248 12.61 11.32 3.41
CA PRO A 248 12.10 12.11 4.55
C PRO A 248 10.62 11.83 4.85
N GLN A 249 10.01 12.59 5.76
CA GLN A 249 8.58 12.54 6.11
C GLN A 249 8.16 11.22 6.80
N ASN A 250 9.03 10.58 7.56
CA ASN A 250 8.82 9.28 8.14
C ASN A 250 8.18 9.26 9.55
N VAL A 251 7.53 10.36 9.98
CA VAL A 251 6.87 10.43 11.30
C VAL A 251 5.76 9.38 11.44
N GLY A 252 4.98 9.18 10.39
CA GLY A 252 3.90 8.17 10.34
C GLY A 252 4.39 6.79 9.93
N GLY A 253 5.62 6.66 9.46
CA GLY A 253 6.14 5.42 8.91
C GLY A 253 6.35 5.47 7.40
N ILE A 254 6.42 4.28 6.78
CA ILE A 254 6.77 4.10 5.37
C ILE A 254 5.68 3.30 4.68
N VAL A 255 5.31 3.71 3.47
CA VAL A 255 4.46 2.93 2.57
C VAL A 255 5.22 2.73 1.27
N ASN A 256 5.52 1.49 0.92
CA ASN A 256 6.16 1.13 -0.33
C ASN A 256 5.21 0.32 -1.21
N PHE A 257 4.91 0.82 -2.39
CA PHE A 257 4.15 0.12 -3.42
C PHE A 257 5.11 -0.70 -4.25
N VAL A 258 4.99 -2.03 -4.18
CA VAL A 258 5.83 -2.96 -4.93
C VAL A 258 5.15 -3.27 -6.26
N THR A 259 5.78 -2.90 -7.37
CA THR A 259 5.21 -3.14 -8.71
C THR A 259 5.31 -4.61 -9.09
N ARG A 260 4.40 -5.07 -9.97
CA ARG A 260 4.39 -6.46 -10.46
C ARG A 260 5.77 -6.85 -11.01
N ALA A 261 6.22 -8.03 -10.61
CA ALA A 261 7.50 -8.58 -11.03
C ALA A 261 7.50 -8.92 -12.54
N ILE A 262 8.67 -8.93 -13.13
CA ILE A 262 8.88 -9.53 -14.46
C ILE A 262 8.72 -11.05 -14.31
N PRO A 263 7.81 -11.71 -15.05
CA PRO A 263 7.61 -13.15 -14.93
C PRO A 263 8.87 -13.94 -15.31
N GLU A 264 9.08 -15.08 -14.68
CA GLU A 264 10.17 -15.99 -15.07
C GLU A 264 9.91 -16.56 -16.47
N ASP A 265 8.73 -17.13 -16.70
CA ASP A 265 8.27 -17.56 -18.02
C ASP A 265 7.45 -16.46 -18.68
N PHE A 266 7.36 -16.48 -20.02
CA PHE A 266 6.52 -15.53 -20.74
C PHE A 266 5.05 -15.69 -20.33
N ALA A 267 4.46 -14.62 -19.83
CA ALA A 267 3.09 -14.58 -19.38
C ALA A 267 2.36 -13.33 -19.88
N THR A 268 1.09 -13.52 -20.16
CA THR A 268 0.12 -12.42 -20.37
C THR A 268 -1.00 -12.56 -19.36
N LYS A 269 -1.25 -11.52 -18.58
CA LYS A 269 -2.36 -11.49 -17.61
C LYS A 269 -3.24 -10.29 -17.86
N LEU A 270 -4.55 -10.50 -17.86
CA LEU A 270 -5.58 -9.47 -18.04
C LEU A 270 -6.53 -9.54 -16.85
N ASP A 271 -6.73 -8.40 -16.17
CA ASP A 271 -7.73 -8.25 -15.13
C ASP A 271 -8.69 -7.10 -15.50
N VAL A 272 -9.99 -7.29 -15.26
CA VAL A 272 -11.01 -6.26 -15.41
C VAL A 272 -11.83 -6.19 -14.13
N HIS A 273 -12.02 -4.99 -13.60
CA HIS A 273 -12.84 -4.72 -12.43
C HIS A 273 -13.83 -3.61 -12.76
N SER A 274 -15.13 -3.88 -12.62
CA SER A 274 -16.20 -2.92 -12.91
C SER A 274 -17.09 -2.76 -11.68
N GLU A 275 -17.26 -1.52 -11.22
CA GLU A 275 -18.11 -1.15 -10.10
C GLU A 275 -19.32 -0.36 -10.58
N LEU A 276 -20.50 -0.73 -10.10
CA LEU A 276 -21.74 0.00 -10.26
C LEU A 276 -22.18 0.53 -8.89
N SER A 277 -22.18 1.83 -8.75
CA SER A 277 -22.53 2.57 -7.53
C SER A 277 -23.80 3.40 -7.77
N PRO A 278 -24.99 2.82 -7.65
CA PRO A 278 -26.23 3.58 -7.85
C PRO A 278 -26.45 4.59 -6.72
N SER A 279 -26.91 5.78 -7.08
CA SER A 279 -27.25 6.84 -6.13
C SER A 279 -28.47 7.64 -6.58
N SER A 280 -28.94 8.56 -5.75
CA SER A 280 -30.06 9.45 -6.09
C SER A 280 -29.74 10.41 -7.24
N SER A 281 -28.46 10.75 -7.43
CA SER A 281 -28.03 11.74 -8.43
C SER A 281 -27.51 11.10 -9.71
N GLN A 282 -26.88 9.92 -9.63
CA GLN A 282 -26.41 9.20 -10.82
C GLN A 282 -26.16 7.71 -10.54
N ASP A 283 -26.14 6.92 -11.60
CA ASP A 283 -25.63 5.55 -11.57
C ASP A 283 -24.15 5.57 -11.96
N GLY A 284 -23.28 5.62 -10.97
CA GLY A 284 -21.84 5.62 -11.17
C GLY A 284 -21.35 4.26 -11.69
N LEU A 285 -20.75 4.24 -12.87
CA LEU A 285 -20.07 3.05 -13.41
C LEU A 285 -18.61 3.38 -13.62
N LYS A 286 -17.74 2.67 -12.88
CA LYS A 286 -16.29 2.81 -12.99
C LYS A 286 -15.65 1.48 -13.33
N THR A 287 -14.81 1.44 -14.35
CA THR A 287 -14.13 0.23 -14.81
C THR A 287 -12.63 0.43 -14.85
N THR A 288 -11.90 -0.54 -14.31
CA THR A 288 -10.44 -0.61 -14.35
C THR A 288 -10.02 -1.84 -15.14
N HIS A 289 -9.06 -1.65 -16.06
CA HIS A 289 -8.44 -2.69 -16.88
C HIS A 289 -6.97 -2.77 -16.52
N ASN A 290 -6.45 -3.98 -16.26
CA ASN A 290 -5.04 -4.18 -15.95
C ASN A 290 -4.46 -5.22 -16.90
N VAL A 291 -3.26 -4.95 -17.41
CA VAL A 291 -2.54 -5.85 -18.31
C VAL A 291 -1.12 -6.03 -17.78
N LEU A 292 -0.63 -7.27 -17.81
CA LEU A 292 0.79 -7.58 -17.69
C LEU A 292 1.18 -8.44 -18.88
N ILE A 293 2.26 -8.07 -19.57
CA ILE A 293 2.88 -8.87 -20.62
C ILE A 293 4.37 -8.87 -20.36
N GLY A 294 5.00 -10.03 -20.23
CA GLY A 294 6.43 -10.08 -19.97
C GLY A 294 6.96 -11.48 -19.76
N GLY A 295 8.28 -11.57 -19.61
CA GLY A 295 8.98 -12.81 -19.33
C GLY A 295 10.48 -12.62 -19.28
N THR A 296 11.19 -13.66 -18.87
CA THR A 296 12.66 -13.70 -18.74
C THR A 296 13.22 -14.80 -19.64
N GLY A 297 14.17 -14.45 -20.47
CA GLY A 297 14.87 -15.40 -21.34
C GLY A 297 15.99 -16.15 -20.60
N ALA A 298 16.40 -17.30 -21.14
CA ALA A 298 17.48 -18.13 -20.59
C ALA A 298 18.84 -17.42 -20.46
N ASN A 299 19.01 -16.27 -21.11
CA ASN A 299 20.22 -15.44 -21.02
C ASN A 299 20.17 -14.42 -19.88
N GLY A 300 19.19 -14.51 -18.98
CA GLY A 300 18.99 -13.58 -17.85
C GLY A 300 18.44 -12.20 -18.24
N LEU A 301 18.02 -12.00 -19.50
CA LEU A 301 17.35 -10.77 -19.94
C LEU A 301 15.84 -10.92 -19.78
N GLY A 302 15.24 -10.10 -18.95
CA GLY A 302 13.80 -10.06 -18.71
C GLY A 302 13.20 -8.69 -19.03
N GLY A 303 11.91 -8.69 -19.38
CA GLY A 303 11.17 -7.45 -19.60
C GLY A 303 9.67 -7.63 -19.34
N ALA A 304 9.01 -6.57 -18.88
CA ALA A 304 7.57 -6.56 -18.68
C ALA A 304 6.96 -5.20 -19.03
N LEU A 305 5.76 -5.24 -19.57
CA LEU A 305 4.85 -4.12 -19.73
C LEU A 305 3.69 -4.31 -18.76
N LEU A 306 3.45 -3.31 -17.91
CA LEU A 306 2.31 -3.22 -17.00
C LEU A 306 1.45 -2.04 -17.45
N TYR A 307 0.16 -2.22 -17.51
CA TYR A 307 -0.80 -1.16 -17.79
C TYR A 307 -1.99 -1.27 -16.86
N SER A 308 -2.39 -0.14 -16.29
CA SER A 308 -3.64 0.01 -15.54
C SER A 308 -4.40 1.23 -16.03
N GLY A 309 -5.60 1.02 -16.53
CA GLY A 309 -6.47 2.08 -17.05
C GLY A 309 -7.79 2.12 -16.31
N THR A 310 -8.21 3.29 -15.78
CA THR A 310 -9.50 3.49 -15.11
C THR A 310 -10.33 4.50 -15.86
N ARG A 311 -11.64 4.21 -16.01
CA ARG A 311 -12.62 5.07 -16.70
C ARG A 311 -13.96 5.01 -15.99
N GLY A 312 -14.62 6.17 -15.88
CA GLY A 312 -16.01 6.31 -15.39
C GLY A 312 -16.10 7.10 -14.11
N GLY A 313 -17.31 7.20 -13.56
CA GLY A 313 -17.63 8.01 -12.39
C GLY A 313 -18.03 7.18 -11.17
N ASP A 314 -17.93 7.80 -10.02
CA ASP A 314 -18.40 7.28 -8.75
C ASP A 314 -19.90 7.60 -8.53
N TRP A 315 -20.36 7.47 -7.29
CA TRP A 315 -21.76 7.67 -6.87
C TRP A 315 -22.22 9.13 -6.79
N ARG A 316 -21.31 10.11 -6.90
CA ARG A 316 -21.65 11.54 -6.90
C ARG A 316 -21.68 12.11 -8.30
N GLU A 317 -22.54 13.09 -8.53
CA GLU A 317 -22.46 13.92 -9.74
C GLU A 317 -21.08 14.55 -9.88
N HIS A 318 -20.62 14.75 -11.10
CA HIS A 318 -19.33 15.37 -11.41
C HIS A 318 -18.15 14.68 -10.72
N SER A 319 -18.05 13.34 -10.90
CA SER A 319 -16.99 12.49 -10.32
C SER A 319 -16.29 11.60 -11.36
N ASP A 320 -16.39 11.95 -12.63
CA ASP A 320 -15.74 11.17 -13.69
C ASP A 320 -14.22 11.17 -13.53
N THR A 321 -13.64 9.98 -13.70
CA THR A 321 -12.20 9.74 -13.59
C THR A 321 -11.68 9.05 -14.84
N ARG A 322 -10.52 9.50 -15.31
CA ARG A 322 -9.72 8.88 -16.35
C ARG A 322 -8.27 8.75 -15.87
N ILE A 323 -7.76 7.53 -15.83
CA ILE A 323 -6.36 7.23 -15.47
C ILE A 323 -5.78 6.31 -16.53
N ASP A 324 -4.54 6.59 -16.94
CA ASP A 324 -3.68 5.73 -17.73
C ASP A 324 -2.32 5.63 -17.01
N ASP A 325 -1.94 4.44 -16.56
CA ASP A 325 -0.69 4.17 -15.85
C ASP A 325 0.06 3.03 -16.55
N LEU A 326 1.08 3.39 -17.32
CA LEU A 326 1.94 2.48 -18.07
C LEU A 326 3.30 2.39 -17.42
N ILE A 327 3.76 1.17 -17.12
CA ILE A 327 5.09 0.87 -16.59
C ILE A 327 5.79 -0.10 -17.51
N LEU A 328 7.02 0.20 -17.90
CA LEU A 328 7.94 -0.70 -18.58
C LEU A 328 9.06 -1.07 -17.62
N LYS A 329 9.33 -2.35 -17.47
CA LYS A 329 10.42 -2.89 -16.64
C LYS A 329 11.37 -3.71 -17.50
N GLY A 330 12.66 -3.61 -17.20
CA GLY A 330 13.70 -4.43 -17.77
C GLY A 330 14.64 -4.92 -16.67
N ARG A 331 15.11 -6.16 -16.79
CA ARG A 331 16.15 -6.74 -15.93
C ARG A 331 17.14 -7.48 -16.80
N PHE A 332 18.41 -7.37 -16.44
CA PHE A 332 19.49 -8.15 -17.03
C PHE A 332 20.41 -8.67 -15.94
N GLN A 333 20.48 -9.97 -15.80
CA GLN A 333 21.32 -10.66 -14.83
C GLN A 333 22.31 -11.56 -15.56
N PRO A 334 23.49 -11.03 -15.94
CA PRO A 334 24.52 -11.79 -16.67
C PRO A 334 25.20 -12.85 -15.81
N SER A 335 25.18 -12.75 -14.51
CA SER A 335 25.72 -13.70 -13.54
C SER A 335 25.00 -13.56 -12.20
N ASP A 336 25.27 -14.48 -11.28
CA ASP A 336 24.72 -14.43 -9.91
C ASP A 336 25.22 -13.20 -9.12
N GLU A 337 26.37 -12.64 -9.50
CA GLU A 337 26.98 -11.49 -8.83
C GLU A 337 26.42 -10.14 -9.33
N HIS A 338 25.92 -10.06 -10.55
CA HIS A 338 25.57 -8.80 -11.21
C HIS A 338 24.13 -8.79 -11.70
N ALA A 339 23.35 -7.84 -11.25
CA ALA A 339 22.01 -7.58 -11.77
C ALA A 339 21.82 -6.09 -12.10
N PHE A 340 21.25 -5.85 -13.27
CA PHE A 340 20.85 -4.52 -13.75
C PHE A 340 19.34 -4.49 -13.89
N SER A 341 18.71 -3.42 -13.44
CA SER A 341 17.29 -3.21 -13.65
C SER A 341 17.00 -1.79 -14.09
N ALA A 342 15.94 -1.64 -14.86
CA ALA A 342 15.46 -0.34 -15.30
C ALA A 342 13.93 -0.32 -15.27
N MET A 343 13.37 0.84 -14.94
CA MET A 343 11.93 1.05 -14.96
C MET A 343 11.62 2.43 -15.54
N THR A 344 10.59 2.53 -16.36
CA THR A 344 9.99 3.79 -16.75
C THR A 344 8.50 3.74 -16.56
N GLN A 345 7.92 4.83 -16.04
CA GLN A 345 6.48 5.00 -15.88
C GLN A 345 6.01 6.24 -16.63
N TYR A 346 4.88 6.11 -17.29
CA TYR A 346 4.08 7.22 -17.79
C TYR A 346 2.68 7.12 -17.19
N TYR A 347 2.35 8.10 -16.36
CA TYR A 347 1.04 8.25 -15.73
C TYR A 347 0.35 9.51 -16.24
N ASP A 348 -0.90 9.38 -16.67
CA ASP A 348 -1.78 10.50 -17.07
C ASP A 348 -3.14 10.30 -16.41
N GLY A 349 -3.58 11.27 -15.62
CA GLY A 349 -4.82 11.19 -14.88
C GLY A 349 -5.62 12.50 -14.91
N GLU A 350 -6.93 12.37 -14.93
CA GLU A 350 -7.91 13.45 -14.90
C GLU A 350 -9.11 13.00 -14.08
N ALA A 351 -9.61 13.87 -13.20
CA ALA A 351 -10.79 13.60 -12.40
C ALA A 351 -11.61 14.87 -12.16
N ASP A 352 -12.92 14.74 -12.28
CA ASP A 352 -13.87 15.74 -11.86
C ASP A 352 -14.05 15.70 -10.34
N MET A 353 -14.39 16.83 -9.73
CA MET A 353 -14.46 16.98 -8.28
C MET A 353 -15.82 17.52 -7.83
N PRO A 354 -16.67 16.70 -7.21
CA PRO A 354 -18.01 17.12 -6.81
C PRO A 354 -18.05 18.18 -5.69
N GLY A 355 -16.95 18.35 -4.96
CA GLY A 355 -16.85 19.31 -3.86
C GLY A 355 -17.52 18.88 -2.55
N GLY A 356 -17.30 19.65 -1.49
CA GLY A 356 -17.95 19.48 -0.20
C GLY A 356 -19.37 20.04 -0.20
N LEU A 357 -20.24 19.43 0.59
CA LEU A 357 -21.65 19.82 0.73
C LEU A 357 -21.86 20.60 2.04
N SER A 358 -22.65 21.67 1.98
CA SER A 358 -23.18 22.27 3.21
C SER A 358 -24.06 21.26 3.95
N ALA A 359 -24.30 21.49 5.23
CA ALA A 359 -25.19 20.63 6.03
C ALA A 359 -26.61 20.53 5.45
N ALA A 360 -27.13 21.60 4.84
CA ALA A 360 -28.42 21.61 4.16
C ALA A 360 -28.40 20.80 2.86
N ALA A 361 -27.39 21.05 1.99
CA ALA A 361 -27.24 20.33 0.72
C ALA A 361 -27.04 18.82 0.93
N TYR A 362 -26.28 18.44 1.97
CA TYR A 362 -26.09 17.02 2.32
C TYR A 362 -27.39 16.33 2.75
N ARG A 363 -28.28 17.05 3.45
CA ARG A 363 -29.60 16.50 3.86
C ARG A 363 -30.59 16.42 2.72
N ASP A 364 -30.50 17.34 1.76
CA ASP A 364 -31.34 17.35 0.55
C ASP A 364 -30.95 16.22 -0.38
N ASP A 365 -29.75 16.25 -0.94
CA ASP A 365 -29.16 15.13 -1.70
C ASP A 365 -27.66 15.01 -1.40
N PRO A 366 -27.20 13.96 -0.69
CA PRO A 366 -25.79 13.77 -0.36
C PRO A 366 -24.91 13.43 -1.57
N TYR A 367 -25.50 13.11 -2.73
CA TYR A 367 -24.79 12.66 -3.93
C TYR A 367 -24.66 13.75 -5.00
N GLN A 368 -25.33 14.90 -4.83
CA GLN A 368 -25.23 16.04 -5.72
C GLN A 368 -23.81 16.65 -5.78
N SER A 369 -23.51 17.35 -6.86
CA SER A 369 -22.33 18.21 -6.98
C SER A 369 -22.68 19.68 -6.72
N THR A 370 -21.82 20.39 -5.99
CA THR A 370 -21.88 21.85 -5.79
C THR A 370 -20.76 22.58 -6.51
N ARG A 371 -19.89 21.86 -7.23
CA ARG A 371 -18.68 22.37 -7.85
C ARG A 371 -18.57 21.97 -9.33
N PRO A 372 -19.41 22.51 -10.23
CA PRO A 372 -19.49 22.04 -11.60
C PRO A 372 -18.25 22.33 -12.46
N TYR A 373 -17.33 23.16 -11.98
CA TYR A 373 -16.09 23.52 -12.67
C TYR A 373 -14.85 22.87 -12.07
N ASP A 374 -14.96 22.28 -10.88
CA ASP A 374 -13.82 21.72 -10.18
C ASP A 374 -13.33 20.46 -10.87
N LYS A 375 -12.06 20.48 -11.28
CA LYS A 375 -11.42 19.42 -12.02
C LYS A 375 -9.94 19.37 -11.71
N PHE A 376 -9.38 18.19 -11.59
CA PHE A 376 -7.96 17.97 -11.35
C PHE A 376 -7.36 17.08 -12.43
N TRP A 377 -6.15 17.37 -12.86
CA TRP A 377 -5.40 16.52 -13.78
C TRP A 377 -3.91 16.55 -13.47
N GLY A 378 -3.23 15.50 -13.85
CA GLY A 378 -1.80 15.42 -13.68
C GLY A 378 -1.15 14.32 -14.52
N ARG A 379 0.12 14.53 -14.79
CA ARG A 379 0.97 13.62 -15.56
C ARG A 379 2.28 13.45 -14.83
N ARG A 380 2.76 12.21 -14.75
CA ARG A 380 4.10 11.90 -14.24
C ARG A 380 4.85 11.04 -15.25
N THR A 381 6.11 11.40 -15.48
CA THR A 381 7.09 10.53 -16.10
C THR A 381 8.15 10.19 -15.07
N LEU A 382 8.45 8.91 -14.92
CA LEU A 382 9.55 8.39 -14.09
C LEU A 382 10.49 7.59 -14.99
N ALA A 383 11.78 7.72 -14.75
CA ALA A 383 12.81 6.80 -15.24
C ALA A 383 13.75 6.45 -14.10
N SER A 384 14.09 5.18 -13.96
CA SER A 384 15.08 4.70 -12.99
C SER A 384 15.95 3.62 -13.57
N ALA A 385 17.15 3.51 -13.03
CA ALA A 385 18.07 2.41 -13.32
C ALA A 385 18.78 2.01 -12.02
N SER A 386 18.91 0.72 -11.77
CA SER A 386 19.57 0.17 -10.59
C SER A 386 20.61 -0.86 -11.01
N TYR A 387 21.70 -0.88 -10.29
CA TYR A 387 22.76 -1.89 -10.36
C TYR A 387 22.92 -2.53 -9.00
N GLU A 388 22.88 -3.85 -8.99
CA GLU A 388 23.14 -4.67 -7.82
C GLU A 388 24.39 -5.51 -8.04
N TYR A 389 25.27 -5.53 -7.05
CA TYR A 389 26.49 -6.32 -7.04
C TYR A 389 26.57 -7.13 -5.75
N THR A 390 26.56 -8.44 -5.88
CA THR A 390 26.57 -9.41 -4.77
C THR A 390 27.71 -10.40 -5.00
N PRO A 391 28.98 -10.01 -4.74
CA PRO A 391 30.16 -10.85 -5.02
C PRO A 391 30.19 -12.14 -4.19
N ASN A 392 29.49 -12.15 -3.08
CA ASN A 392 29.32 -13.30 -2.18
C ASN A 392 28.14 -13.08 -1.25
N ALA A 393 27.77 -14.07 -0.46
CA ALA A 393 26.64 -14.01 0.45
C ALA A 393 26.75 -12.94 1.55
N SER A 394 27.97 -12.47 1.86
CA SER A 394 28.20 -11.49 2.93
C SER A 394 28.32 -10.04 2.45
N GLN A 395 28.23 -9.78 1.14
CA GLN A 395 28.40 -8.43 0.59
C GLN A 395 27.32 -8.13 -0.43
N LYS A 396 26.73 -6.95 -0.30
CA LYS A 396 25.73 -6.44 -1.26
C LYS A 396 25.90 -4.95 -1.47
N LEU A 397 26.04 -4.53 -2.71
CA LEU A 397 26.02 -3.13 -3.13
C LEU A 397 24.82 -2.90 -4.03
N ASN A 398 24.03 -1.87 -3.74
CA ASN A 398 22.95 -1.42 -4.61
C ASN A 398 23.13 0.06 -4.93
N VAL A 399 23.05 0.42 -6.20
CA VAL A 399 23.11 1.81 -6.68
C VAL A 399 21.91 2.07 -7.57
N THR A 400 21.06 3.02 -7.15
CA THR A 400 19.82 3.37 -7.87
C THR A 400 19.84 4.85 -8.24
N GLY A 401 19.76 5.15 -9.53
CA GLY A 401 19.51 6.49 -10.05
C GLY A 401 18.08 6.66 -10.52
N PHE A 402 17.46 7.81 -10.26
CA PHE A 402 16.11 8.08 -10.73
C PHE A 402 15.88 9.54 -11.13
N PHE A 403 14.93 9.71 -12.03
CA PHE A 403 14.43 11.02 -12.47
C PHE A 403 12.91 10.98 -12.56
N THR A 404 12.25 12.02 -12.04
CA THR A 404 10.80 12.21 -12.22
C THR A 404 10.49 13.63 -12.72
N LYS A 405 9.51 13.70 -13.61
CA LYS A 405 8.89 14.95 -14.01
C LYS A 405 7.38 14.83 -13.78
N THR A 406 6.84 15.77 -12.99
CA THR A 406 5.40 15.78 -12.68
C THR A 406 4.81 17.12 -13.09
N LEU A 407 3.75 17.07 -13.88
CA LEU A 407 2.87 18.18 -14.20
C LEU A 407 1.54 17.94 -13.50
N ARG A 408 1.04 18.93 -12.79
CA ARG A 408 -0.32 18.86 -12.23
C ARG A 408 -1.02 20.19 -12.31
N SER A 409 -2.33 20.16 -12.47
CA SER A 409 -3.14 21.37 -12.49
C SER A 409 -4.58 21.06 -12.08
N GLY A 410 -5.38 22.08 -11.89
CA GLY A 410 -6.80 21.92 -11.61
C GLY A 410 -7.53 23.25 -11.74
N TYR A 411 -8.81 23.15 -12.06
CA TYR A 411 -9.77 24.21 -11.85
C TYR A 411 -10.38 24.07 -10.47
N LEU A 412 -10.41 25.16 -9.71
CA LEU A 412 -11.03 25.18 -8.38
C LEU A 412 -11.90 26.42 -8.24
N ASP A 413 -13.16 26.20 -7.87
CA ASP A 413 -14.07 27.26 -7.43
C ASP A 413 -13.76 27.62 -5.97
N GLN A 414 -13.31 28.85 -5.75
CA GLN A 414 -13.03 29.42 -4.44
C GLN A 414 -14.12 30.42 -4.00
N GLY A 415 -15.32 30.24 -4.48
CA GLY A 415 -16.50 31.06 -4.21
C GLY A 415 -16.55 32.32 -5.05
N ARG A 416 -15.64 33.29 -4.81
CA ARG A 416 -15.58 34.55 -5.60
C ARG A 416 -14.81 34.42 -6.90
N ASN A 417 -13.88 33.47 -6.95
CA ASN A 417 -12.95 33.31 -8.07
C ASN A 417 -12.90 31.85 -8.50
N LEU A 418 -12.80 31.64 -9.80
CA LEU A 418 -12.35 30.39 -10.39
C LEU A 418 -10.83 30.48 -10.57
N THR A 419 -10.10 29.44 -10.18
CA THR A 419 -8.63 29.39 -10.28
C THR A 419 -8.18 28.26 -11.18
N LEU A 420 -7.07 28.47 -11.90
CA LEU A 420 -6.29 27.47 -12.62
C LEU A 420 -4.89 27.45 -12.02
N SER A 421 -4.42 26.28 -11.55
CA SER A 421 -3.18 26.17 -10.78
C SER A 421 -2.17 25.19 -11.42
N PRO A 422 -1.56 25.53 -12.59
CA PRO A 422 -0.55 24.69 -13.20
C PRO A 422 0.74 24.69 -12.36
N ARG A 423 1.27 23.49 -12.12
CA ARG A 423 2.50 23.28 -11.37
C ARG A 423 3.35 22.21 -12.03
N GLU A 424 4.63 22.44 -12.05
CA GLU A 424 5.63 21.55 -12.63
C GLU A 424 6.72 21.27 -11.61
N TYR A 425 7.11 19.99 -11.51
CA TYR A 425 8.12 19.52 -10.57
C TYR A 425 9.10 18.59 -11.27
N TRP A 426 10.35 18.68 -10.88
CA TRP A 426 11.44 17.79 -11.32
C TRP A 426 12.16 17.28 -10.09
N VAL A 427 12.43 15.99 -10.06
CA VAL A 427 13.23 15.34 -9.02
C VAL A 427 14.23 14.43 -9.68
N ARG A 428 15.47 14.49 -9.23
CA ARG A 428 16.52 13.56 -9.57
C ARG A 428 17.22 13.11 -8.31
N GLY A 429 17.55 11.83 -8.25
CA GLY A 429 18.23 11.27 -7.09
C GLY A 429 19.18 10.16 -7.47
N LEU A 430 20.13 9.97 -6.59
CA LEU A 430 21.07 8.85 -6.60
C LEU A 430 21.11 8.28 -5.19
N GLU A 431 20.91 6.99 -5.07
CA GLU A 431 20.98 6.27 -3.82
C GLU A 431 22.00 5.15 -3.92
N THR A 432 22.89 5.06 -2.95
CA THR A 432 23.88 4.01 -2.84
C THR A 432 23.74 3.35 -1.48
N ARG A 433 23.64 2.03 -1.46
CA ARG A 433 23.54 1.20 -0.27
C ARG A 433 24.59 0.10 -0.34
N PHE A 434 25.32 -0.08 0.72
CA PHE A 434 26.31 -1.15 0.87
C PHE A 434 26.05 -1.87 2.18
N SER A 435 26.01 -3.19 2.14
CA SER A 435 25.90 -4.05 3.31
C SER A 435 27.09 -5.03 3.36
N GLN A 436 27.64 -5.22 4.55
CA GLN A 436 28.73 -6.13 4.82
C GLN A 436 28.41 -6.99 6.04
N GLY A 437 28.32 -8.30 5.84
CA GLY A 437 28.22 -9.28 6.90
C GLY A 437 29.60 -9.76 7.36
N PHE A 438 29.76 -9.99 8.67
CA PHE A 438 30.94 -10.60 9.30
C PHE A 438 30.57 -11.18 10.67
N GLU A 439 31.46 -12.03 11.21
CA GLU A 439 31.32 -12.62 12.54
C GLU A 439 32.37 -12.03 13.47
N LEU A 440 31.96 -11.74 14.71
CA LEU A 440 32.85 -11.26 15.77
C LEU A 440 32.58 -12.04 17.07
N GLY A 441 33.41 -13.04 17.34
CA GLY A 441 33.18 -13.96 18.45
C GLY A 441 31.92 -14.79 18.24
N GLU A 442 30.95 -14.69 19.15
CA GLU A 442 29.65 -15.36 19.08
C GLU A 442 28.57 -14.52 18.41
N SER A 443 28.89 -13.30 17.99
CA SER A 443 27.94 -12.42 17.33
C SER A 443 28.14 -12.38 15.81
N ARG A 444 27.04 -12.28 15.10
CA ARG A 444 26.96 -12.06 13.66
C ARG A 444 26.55 -10.61 13.41
N HIS A 445 27.26 -9.93 12.55
CA HIS A 445 27.04 -8.53 12.22
C HIS A 445 26.68 -8.36 10.75
N GLU A 446 25.75 -7.49 10.46
CA GLU A 446 25.48 -6.94 9.13
C GLU A 446 25.48 -5.41 9.22
N VAL A 447 26.61 -4.80 8.83
CA VAL A 447 26.73 -3.34 8.79
C VAL A 447 26.19 -2.83 7.46
N GLY A 448 25.19 -1.96 7.54
CA GLY A 448 24.61 -1.22 6.42
C GLY A 448 25.07 0.23 6.40
N ILE A 449 25.55 0.72 5.25
CA ILE A 449 25.92 2.12 5.03
C ILE A 449 25.19 2.60 3.78
N GLY A 450 24.58 3.80 3.84
CA GLY A 450 23.94 4.37 2.70
C GLY A 450 24.07 5.87 2.56
N HIS A 451 24.00 6.32 1.32
CA HIS A 451 23.94 7.72 0.94
C HIS A 451 22.82 7.93 -0.08
N ARG A 452 22.01 8.96 0.14
CA ARG A 452 20.98 9.38 -0.78
C ARG A 452 21.12 10.86 -1.09
N TYR A 453 21.30 11.17 -2.35
CA TYR A 453 21.26 12.53 -2.90
C TYR A 453 19.94 12.77 -3.60
N VAL A 454 19.28 13.90 -3.32
CA VAL A 454 18.06 14.33 -4.02
C VAL A 454 18.17 15.80 -4.36
N ASN A 455 17.86 16.11 -5.62
CA ASN A 455 17.73 17.49 -6.09
C ASN A 455 16.33 17.69 -6.67
N GLU A 456 15.62 18.69 -6.16
CA GLU A 456 14.25 19.03 -6.54
C GLU A 456 14.18 20.42 -7.14
N ALA A 457 13.28 20.61 -8.08
CA ALA A 457 12.90 21.91 -8.59
C ALA A 457 11.39 21.98 -8.82
N SER A 458 10.81 23.13 -8.60
CA SER A 458 9.39 23.38 -8.84
C SER A 458 9.13 24.74 -9.50
N HIS A 459 8.05 24.80 -10.28
CA HIS A 459 7.49 26.05 -10.78
C HIS A 459 5.97 26.00 -10.60
N GLU A 460 5.43 26.90 -9.79
CA GLU A 460 4.02 26.95 -9.46
C GLU A 460 3.41 28.28 -9.94
N LEU A 461 2.36 28.17 -10.74
CA LEU A 461 1.57 29.30 -11.24
C LEU A 461 0.14 29.20 -10.71
N ARG A 462 -0.56 30.32 -10.59
CA ARG A 462 -2.00 30.38 -10.36
C ARG A 462 -2.61 31.57 -11.10
N TYR A 463 -3.56 31.24 -11.97
CA TYR A 463 -4.39 32.18 -12.70
C TYR A 463 -5.80 32.19 -12.15
N TRP A 464 -6.51 33.31 -12.29
CA TRP A 464 -7.88 33.38 -11.83
C TRP A 464 -8.76 34.32 -12.68
N THR A 465 -10.05 34.03 -12.65
CA THR A 465 -11.15 34.85 -13.16
C THR A 465 -12.21 34.99 -12.09
N ARG A 466 -13.09 35.96 -12.20
CA ARG A 466 -14.23 36.05 -11.29
C ARG A 466 -15.24 34.93 -11.59
N ALA A 467 -15.76 34.30 -10.55
CA ALA A 467 -16.73 33.19 -10.70
C ALA A 467 -18.04 33.68 -11.37
N ASP A 468 -18.48 34.90 -11.08
CA ASP A 468 -19.66 35.51 -11.70
C ASP A 468 -19.50 35.85 -13.20
N SER A 469 -18.30 35.80 -13.74
CA SER A 469 -18.05 35.93 -15.17
C SER A 469 -18.45 34.73 -16.02
N GLY A 470 -18.59 33.56 -15.40
CA GLY A 470 -18.81 32.29 -16.09
C GLY A 470 -17.64 31.81 -16.97
N GLN A 471 -16.49 32.49 -16.92
CA GLN A 471 -15.32 32.18 -17.72
C GLN A 471 -14.28 31.40 -16.93
N LEU A 472 -13.87 30.26 -17.45
CA LEU A 472 -12.75 29.52 -16.89
C LEU A 472 -11.44 30.26 -17.08
N PRO A 473 -10.55 30.32 -16.05
CA PRO A 473 -9.26 30.95 -16.18
C PRO A 473 -8.34 30.20 -17.15
N SER A 474 -7.47 30.96 -17.84
CA SER A 474 -6.44 30.46 -18.75
C SER A 474 -5.08 31.06 -18.37
N THR A 475 -4.02 30.67 -19.07
CA THR A 475 -2.68 31.24 -18.90
C THR A 475 -2.60 32.74 -19.27
N GLY A 476 -3.61 33.28 -19.96
CA GLY A 476 -3.77 34.70 -20.23
C GLY A 476 -4.57 35.47 -19.17
N SER A 477 -5.15 34.76 -18.19
CA SER A 477 -5.91 35.37 -17.10
C SER A 477 -4.97 36.04 -16.08
N ARG A 478 -5.57 36.76 -15.11
CA ARG A 478 -4.80 37.41 -14.05
C ARG A 478 -4.01 36.40 -13.24
N ASN A 479 -2.70 36.58 -13.10
CA ASN A 479 -1.79 35.76 -12.32
C ASN A 479 -1.60 36.36 -10.92
N ASP A 480 -1.78 35.56 -9.87
CA ASP A 480 -1.52 35.92 -8.48
C ASP A 480 -0.51 35.02 -7.76
N ARG A 481 0.03 34.00 -8.47
CA ARG A 481 1.13 33.17 -7.98
C ARG A 481 2.08 32.85 -9.14
N ASP A 482 3.35 33.17 -8.94
CA ASP A 482 4.46 32.72 -9.76
C ASP A 482 5.66 32.48 -8.83
N THR A 483 5.84 31.20 -8.44
CA THR A 483 6.87 30.79 -7.46
C THR A 483 7.73 29.67 -8.00
N ARG A 484 9.03 29.74 -7.72
CA ARG A 484 9.98 28.67 -8.00
C ARG A 484 10.61 28.19 -6.71
N GLY A 485 10.57 26.88 -6.50
CA GLY A 485 11.22 26.19 -5.39
C GLY A 485 12.38 25.36 -5.87
N SER A 486 13.39 25.21 -5.04
CA SER A 486 14.47 24.23 -5.24
C SER A 486 14.94 23.67 -3.90
N THR A 487 15.30 22.39 -3.87
CA THR A 487 15.88 21.73 -2.71
C THR A 487 17.02 20.85 -3.17
N GLU A 488 18.13 20.89 -2.40
CA GLU A 488 19.22 19.94 -2.47
C GLU A 488 19.34 19.26 -1.11
N ALA A 489 19.26 17.93 -1.10
CA ALA A 489 19.28 17.15 0.11
C ALA A 489 20.28 16.00 0.01
N ASN A 490 21.05 15.79 1.08
CA ASN A 490 21.95 14.67 1.28
C ASN A 490 21.59 13.97 2.56
N ALA A 491 21.37 12.69 2.49
CA ALA A 491 21.09 11.83 3.63
C ALA A 491 22.14 10.73 3.71
N PHE A 492 22.71 10.54 4.90
CA PHE A 492 23.67 9.49 5.20
C PHE A 492 23.11 8.63 6.32
N TYR A 493 23.31 7.33 6.24
CA TYR A 493 22.97 6.45 7.35
C TYR A 493 24.01 5.36 7.54
N ILE A 494 24.06 4.85 8.76
CA ILE A 494 24.75 3.63 9.15
C ILE A 494 23.88 2.89 10.16
N ASP A 495 23.79 1.60 10.00
CA ASP A 495 23.20 0.68 10.97
C ASP A 495 24.03 -0.60 11.06
N ASP A 496 23.89 -1.35 12.17
CA ASP A 496 24.52 -2.65 12.37
C ASP A 496 23.49 -3.62 12.94
N ARG A 497 23.08 -4.61 12.18
CA ARG A 497 22.27 -5.72 12.67
C ARG A 497 23.18 -6.73 13.34
N ILE A 498 23.00 -6.91 14.64
CA ILE A 498 23.80 -7.77 15.50
C ILE A 498 22.94 -8.94 15.97
N ASP A 499 23.22 -10.15 15.49
CA ASP A 499 22.58 -11.37 15.96
C ASP A 499 23.51 -12.03 17.00
N ILE A 500 23.00 -12.22 18.23
CA ILE A 500 23.75 -12.86 19.34
C ILE A 500 22.78 -13.68 20.20
N GLY A 501 22.96 -14.99 20.23
CA GLY A 501 22.04 -15.90 20.89
C GLY A 501 20.62 -15.72 20.32
N ASN A 502 19.64 -15.47 21.19
CA ASN A 502 18.25 -15.23 20.79
C ASN A 502 17.93 -13.73 20.53
N TRP A 503 18.94 -12.87 20.47
CA TRP A 503 18.75 -11.44 20.24
C TRP A 503 19.19 -11.02 18.85
N THR A 504 18.38 -10.19 18.21
CA THR A 504 18.77 -9.34 17.09
C THR A 504 18.67 -7.89 17.53
N ILE A 505 19.79 -7.14 17.55
CA ILE A 505 19.84 -5.74 17.99
C ILE A 505 20.37 -4.90 16.83
N THR A 506 19.67 -3.82 16.49
CA THR A 506 20.07 -2.95 15.37
C THR A 506 20.14 -1.48 15.82
N PRO A 507 21.30 -1.02 16.33
CA PRO A 507 21.59 0.40 16.48
C PRO A 507 21.80 1.04 15.11
N GLY A 508 21.38 2.29 14.96
CA GLY A 508 21.60 3.03 13.73
C GLY A 508 21.42 4.53 13.90
N ILE A 509 21.91 5.27 12.93
CA ILE A 509 21.75 6.72 12.85
C ILE A 509 21.63 7.17 11.41
N ARG A 510 20.72 8.11 11.16
CA ARG A 510 20.59 8.84 9.90
C ARG A 510 20.87 10.31 10.13
N TYR A 511 21.57 10.93 9.21
CA TYR A 511 21.83 12.35 9.18
C TYR A 511 21.34 12.95 7.86
N GLU A 512 20.49 13.96 7.96
CA GLU A 512 19.96 14.71 6.81
C GLU A 512 20.55 16.11 6.78
N LYS A 513 20.96 16.55 5.60
CA LYS A 513 21.36 17.92 5.32
C LYS A 513 20.56 18.44 4.13
N ILE A 514 19.83 19.52 4.35
CA ILE A 514 18.83 20.04 3.40
C ILE A 514 19.08 21.53 3.20
N ASP A 515 19.25 21.93 1.95
CA ASP A 515 19.31 23.32 1.50
C ASP A 515 18.08 23.57 0.62
N SER A 516 17.17 24.47 1.05
CA SER A 516 15.92 24.77 0.34
C SER A 516 15.80 26.27 0.06
N GLU A 517 15.19 26.59 -1.08
CA GLU A 517 14.97 27.95 -1.54
C GLU A 517 13.61 28.07 -2.20
N GLN A 518 12.90 29.19 -1.94
CA GLN A 518 11.72 29.59 -2.70
C GLN A 518 11.87 31.03 -3.19
N LYS A 519 11.61 31.25 -4.47
CA LYS A 519 11.52 32.57 -5.09
C LYS A 519 10.08 32.88 -5.46
N ASN A 520 9.59 34.04 -5.06
CA ASN A 520 8.31 34.58 -5.54
C ASN A 520 8.62 35.66 -6.62
N LEU A 521 8.31 35.32 -7.87
CA LEU A 521 8.68 36.16 -9.02
C LEU A 521 7.77 37.39 -9.12
N LEU A 522 6.52 37.32 -8.63
CA LEU A 522 5.61 38.49 -8.62
C LEU A 522 6.00 39.54 -7.59
N LYS A 523 6.54 39.08 -6.44
CA LYS A 523 6.97 39.96 -5.33
C LYS A 523 8.46 40.27 -5.38
N ASN A 524 9.21 39.65 -6.29
CA ASN A 524 10.66 39.69 -6.36
C ASN A 524 11.32 39.42 -5.01
N SER A 525 10.81 38.40 -4.29
CA SER A 525 11.33 37.97 -2.98
C SER A 525 11.92 36.58 -3.06
N LYS A 526 12.86 36.29 -2.14
CA LYS A 526 13.55 35.03 -2.00
C LYS A 526 13.61 34.65 -0.52
N ASP A 527 13.16 33.46 -0.22
CA ASP A 527 13.28 32.82 1.08
C ASP A 527 14.15 31.58 0.96
N SER A 528 15.02 31.33 1.93
CA SER A 528 15.92 30.17 1.94
C SER A 528 16.11 29.66 3.35
N GLY A 529 16.32 28.35 3.48
CA GLY A 529 16.58 27.70 4.75
C GLY A 529 17.57 26.56 4.60
N ARG A 530 18.40 26.37 5.64
CA ARG A 530 19.30 25.23 5.81
C ARG A 530 18.86 24.45 7.02
N TYR A 531 18.60 23.18 6.83
CA TYR A 531 18.07 22.32 7.88
C TYR A 531 18.94 21.08 8.00
N ASN A 532 19.14 20.63 9.24
CA ASN A 532 19.82 19.38 9.54
C ASN A 532 18.97 18.57 10.51
N ALA A 533 18.98 17.26 10.35
CA ALA A 533 18.32 16.35 11.27
C ALA A 533 19.22 15.15 11.56
N SER A 534 19.41 14.85 12.85
CA SER A 534 20.07 13.62 13.31
C SER A 534 19.00 12.71 13.89
N LEU A 535 18.86 11.52 13.35
CA LEU A 535 17.77 10.59 13.61
C LEU A 535 18.33 9.27 14.13
N PRO A 536 18.64 9.17 15.44
CA PRO A 536 19.09 7.92 16.02
C PRO A 536 17.95 6.93 16.17
N ALA A 537 18.24 5.64 15.96
CA ALA A 537 17.36 4.52 16.15
C ALA A 537 18.05 3.38 16.90
N LEU A 538 17.28 2.65 17.68
CA LEU A 538 17.68 1.41 18.31
C LEU A 538 16.51 0.43 18.24
N ASN A 539 16.74 -0.68 17.58
CA ASN A 539 15.77 -1.75 17.41
C ASN A 539 16.28 -3.02 18.05
N ALA A 540 15.39 -3.84 18.60
CA ALA A 540 15.71 -5.12 19.19
C ALA A 540 14.59 -6.13 18.94
N ILE A 541 14.96 -7.37 18.63
CA ILE A 541 14.08 -8.53 18.59
C ILE A 541 14.65 -9.56 19.58
N TYR A 542 13.76 -10.23 20.30
CA TYR A 542 14.08 -11.39 21.09
C TYR A 542 13.27 -12.60 20.59
N HIS A 543 13.94 -13.59 20.05
CA HIS A 543 13.34 -14.83 19.52
C HIS A 543 13.04 -15.78 20.66
N LEU A 544 11.76 -15.87 21.08
CA LEU A 544 11.29 -16.82 22.09
C LEU A 544 11.31 -18.24 21.56
N THR A 545 10.80 -18.41 20.34
CA THR A 545 10.82 -19.64 19.55
C THR A 545 10.96 -19.28 18.07
N PRO A 546 11.18 -20.23 17.16
CA PRO A 546 11.17 -19.96 15.71
C PRO A 546 9.90 -19.29 15.20
N SER A 547 8.75 -19.52 15.87
CA SER A 547 7.43 -18.97 15.50
C SER A 547 6.97 -17.81 16.39
N TRP A 548 7.79 -17.35 17.36
CA TRP A 548 7.35 -16.33 18.31
C TRP A 548 8.49 -15.38 18.67
N ASN A 549 8.34 -14.11 18.37
CA ASN A 549 9.28 -13.08 18.77
C ASN A 549 8.63 -11.92 19.54
N LEU A 550 9.47 -11.24 20.31
CA LEU A 550 9.19 -9.95 20.93
C LEU A 550 10.04 -8.90 20.26
N TYR A 551 9.51 -7.73 20.02
CA TYR A 551 10.29 -6.62 19.48
C TYR A 551 10.10 -5.34 20.28
N ALA A 552 11.14 -4.51 20.28
CA ALA A 552 11.08 -3.16 20.83
C ALA A 552 11.92 -2.23 19.95
N ASN A 553 11.42 -1.01 19.74
CA ASN A 553 12.19 0.00 19.02
C ASN A 553 12.00 1.39 19.61
N THR A 554 12.99 2.24 19.31
CA THR A 554 12.90 3.67 19.52
C THR A 554 13.64 4.40 18.41
N GLU A 555 12.99 5.39 17.80
CA GLU A 555 13.59 6.12 16.68
C GLU A 555 13.19 7.59 16.65
N GLY A 556 14.10 8.41 16.11
CA GLY A 556 13.83 9.77 15.72
C GLY A 556 13.32 9.84 14.27
N SER A 557 12.34 10.67 14.02
CA SER A 557 11.81 10.97 12.68
C SER A 557 11.58 12.47 12.52
N PHE A 558 11.43 12.93 11.28
CA PHE A 558 11.24 14.34 11.01
C PHE A 558 10.36 14.59 9.79
N GLY A 559 9.75 15.81 9.75
CA GLY A 559 9.10 16.36 8.58
C GLY A 559 9.79 17.63 8.11
N THR A 560 9.98 17.79 6.81
CA THR A 560 10.69 18.91 6.21
C THR A 560 9.88 20.21 6.25
N VAL A 561 10.55 21.35 6.18
CA VAL A 561 9.91 22.64 5.94
C VAL A 561 9.53 22.74 4.45
N GLN A 562 8.23 22.84 4.18
CA GLN A 562 7.69 22.87 2.82
C GLN A 562 7.86 24.25 2.18
N TYR A 563 7.95 24.31 0.85
CA TYR A 563 7.99 25.58 0.09
C TYR A 563 6.88 26.55 0.50
N SER A 564 5.65 26.03 0.70
CA SER A 564 4.51 26.84 1.13
C SER A 564 4.62 27.41 2.55
N GLN A 565 5.58 26.96 3.35
CA GLN A 565 5.82 27.39 4.72
C GLN A 565 6.98 28.39 4.83
N MET A 566 7.89 28.39 3.84
CA MET A 566 9.08 29.27 3.84
C MET A 566 8.67 30.73 3.79
N GLY A 567 9.40 31.58 4.50
CA GLY A 567 9.13 33.04 4.58
C GLY A 567 7.86 33.44 5.31
N LYS A 568 7.16 32.48 5.96
CA LYS A 568 5.97 32.78 6.75
C LYS A 568 6.32 32.88 8.23
N ALA A 569 5.80 33.93 8.85
CA ALA A 569 5.95 34.11 10.30
C ALA A 569 5.03 33.14 11.04
N VAL A 570 5.55 32.47 12.04
CA VAL A 570 4.79 31.78 13.10
C VAL A 570 4.92 32.55 14.40
N GLN A 571 3.95 32.42 15.28
CA GLN A 571 3.95 33.14 16.58
C GLN A 571 5.19 32.84 17.45
N SER A 572 5.90 31.74 17.16
CA SER A 572 7.05 31.25 17.93
C SER A 572 8.43 31.51 17.29
N GLY A 573 8.52 32.26 16.16
CA GLY A 573 9.77 32.54 15.46
C GLY A 573 9.85 31.89 14.09
N ASP A 574 11.08 31.47 13.66
CA ASP A 574 11.30 30.81 12.40
C ASP A 574 10.73 29.40 12.36
N ILE A 575 10.26 28.96 11.19
CA ILE A 575 9.76 27.61 11.00
C ILE A 575 10.94 26.63 10.97
N GLU A 576 10.94 25.68 11.90
CA GLU A 576 11.90 24.59 11.97
C GLU A 576 11.28 23.29 11.44
N PRO A 577 12.08 22.27 11.05
CA PRO A 577 11.58 20.95 10.74
C PRO A 577 10.74 20.35 11.87
N GLU A 578 9.62 19.71 11.51
CA GLU A 578 8.84 18.90 12.44
C GLU A 578 9.71 17.73 12.96
N LYS A 579 9.62 17.38 14.24
CA LYS A 579 10.37 16.27 14.84
C LYS A 579 9.45 15.37 15.63
N ALA A 580 9.72 14.07 15.59
CA ALA A 580 9.02 13.11 16.43
C ALA A 580 9.98 12.08 17.01
N ARG A 581 9.62 11.56 18.18
CA ARG A 581 10.26 10.41 18.81
C ARG A 581 9.23 9.33 19.03
N THR A 582 9.50 8.15 18.48
CA THR A 582 8.65 6.97 18.59
C THR A 582 9.28 5.97 19.55
N TRP A 583 8.46 5.31 20.35
CA TRP A 583 8.75 4.09 21.11
C TRP A 583 7.69 3.05 20.77
N GLU A 584 8.11 1.83 20.59
CA GLU A 584 7.25 0.73 20.28
C GLU A 584 7.71 -0.54 20.99
N LEU A 585 6.76 -1.34 21.44
CA LEU A 585 6.96 -2.66 22.02
C LEU A 585 5.86 -3.58 21.48
N GLY A 586 6.24 -4.76 21.02
CA GLY A 586 5.25 -5.69 20.51
C GLY A 586 5.69 -7.15 20.55
N SER A 587 4.78 -8.00 20.13
CA SER A 587 4.93 -9.44 20.03
C SER A 587 4.34 -9.92 18.71
N ARG A 588 5.01 -10.84 18.06
CA ARG A 588 4.55 -11.46 16.80
C ARG A 588 4.70 -12.97 16.88
N TYR A 589 3.62 -13.66 16.53
CA TYR A 589 3.54 -15.11 16.46
C TYR A 589 3.06 -15.52 15.07
N ASP A 590 3.73 -16.49 14.45
CA ASP A 590 3.34 -17.08 13.16
C ASP A 590 3.85 -18.53 13.11
N ASP A 591 2.94 -19.50 13.13
CA ASP A 591 3.23 -20.92 12.95
C ASP A 591 2.62 -21.49 11.65
N GLY A 592 2.09 -20.60 10.80
CA GLY A 592 1.39 -20.95 9.57
C GLY A 592 -0.10 -21.22 9.74
N ILE A 593 -0.58 -21.55 10.95
CA ILE A 593 -1.99 -21.78 11.31
C ILE A 593 -2.57 -20.53 11.98
N LEU A 594 -1.87 -20.04 13.00
CA LEU A 594 -2.19 -18.81 13.72
C LEU A 594 -1.13 -17.75 13.43
N ARG A 595 -1.57 -16.61 12.92
CA ARG A 595 -0.79 -15.38 12.87
C ARG A 595 -1.38 -14.40 13.86
N ALA A 596 -0.55 -13.88 14.76
CA ALA A 596 -1.00 -12.90 15.76
C ALA A 596 0.09 -11.85 15.97
N GLU A 597 -0.31 -10.58 15.97
CA GLU A 597 0.54 -9.45 16.30
C GLU A 597 -0.16 -8.58 17.34
N LEU A 598 0.59 -8.15 18.35
CA LEU A 598 0.15 -7.17 19.34
C LEU A 598 1.29 -6.17 19.56
N GLY A 599 1.00 -4.89 19.32
CA GLY A 599 1.95 -3.81 19.52
C GLY A 599 1.37 -2.67 20.33
N ALA A 600 2.22 -2.02 21.14
CA ALA A 600 1.91 -0.79 21.81
C ALA A 600 2.91 0.29 21.38
N PHE A 601 2.44 1.52 21.18
CA PHE A 601 3.28 2.60 20.68
C PHE A 601 3.03 3.91 21.46
N LEU A 602 4.07 4.76 21.41
CA LEU A 602 4.04 6.15 21.90
C LEU A 602 4.83 7.02 20.92
N ILE A 603 4.19 8.04 20.35
CA ILE A 603 4.82 9.06 19.51
C ILE A 603 4.66 10.40 20.21
N ASN A 604 5.77 11.08 20.52
CA ASN A 604 5.77 12.48 20.87
C ASN A 604 6.23 13.28 19.66
N PHE A 605 5.38 14.21 19.23
CA PHE A 605 5.59 15.02 18.04
C PHE A 605 5.72 16.49 18.44
N ASP A 606 6.82 17.11 18.05
CA ASP A 606 7.11 18.51 18.32
C ASP A 606 7.04 19.33 17.02
N ASN A 607 6.70 20.63 17.15
CA ASN A 607 6.65 21.62 16.07
C ASN A 607 5.73 21.22 14.91
N GLN A 608 4.57 20.63 15.16
CA GLN A 608 3.62 20.31 14.13
C GLN A 608 3.01 21.57 13.53
N TYR A 609 3.09 21.73 12.20
CA TYR A 609 2.56 22.88 11.47
C TYR A 609 1.34 22.54 10.64
N GLU A 610 0.41 23.50 10.57
CA GLU A 610 -0.73 23.50 9.66
C GLU A 610 -0.70 24.73 8.78
N SER A 611 -0.80 24.53 7.47
CA SER A 611 -0.88 25.63 6.53
C SER A 611 -2.34 26.03 6.30
N ASN A 612 -2.68 27.29 6.53
CA ASN A 612 -3.96 27.87 6.14
C ASN A 612 -3.77 28.57 4.80
N GLN A 613 -4.35 28.00 3.75
CA GLN A 613 -4.20 28.57 2.39
C GLN A 613 -5.04 29.81 2.14
N GLN A 614 -6.11 30.04 2.92
CA GLN A 614 -6.95 31.22 2.77
C GLN A 614 -6.27 32.46 3.32
N THR A 615 -5.68 32.35 4.50
CA THR A 615 -4.97 33.47 5.17
C THR A 615 -3.51 33.56 4.76
N ASP A 616 -3.04 32.64 3.91
CA ASP A 616 -1.64 32.47 3.52
C ASP A 616 -0.69 32.42 4.75
N SER A 617 -1.18 31.83 5.83
CA SER A 617 -0.47 31.73 7.10
C SER A 617 -0.12 30.27 7.44
N VAL A 618 0.85 30.09 8.33
CA VAL A 618 1.18 28.82 8.95
C VAL A 618 0.85 28.94 10.44
N THR A 619 0.07 27.99 10.94
CA THR A 619 -0.25 27.89 12.37
C THR A 619 0.53 26.75 12.96
N ALA A 620 1.28 26.99 14.03
CA ALA A 620 1.86 25.95 14.82
C ALA A 620 0.74 25.24 15.63
N ARG A 621 0.50 23.95 15.39
CA ARG A 621 -0.26 23.11 16.29
C ARG A 621 0.57 22.79 17.53
N GLY A 622 1.89 22.90 17.42
CA GLY A 622 2.84 22.66 18.46
C GLY A 622 3.02 21.19 18.78
N LYS A 623 2.92 20.83 20.06
CA LYS A 623 3.18 19.47 20.53
C LYS A 623 1.93 18.62 20.47
N THR A 624 2.06 17.39 19.96
CA THR A 624 1.03 16.36 20.06
C THR A 624 1.61 15.07 20.61
N ARG A 625 0.75 14.23 21.19
CA ARG A 625 1.10 12.90 21.67
C ARG A 625 0.12 11.90 21.12
N HIS A 626 0.65 10.85 20.50
CA HIS A 626 -0.11 9.72 19.98
C HIS A 626 0.35 8.46 20.71
N LYS A 627 -0.57 7.75 21.33
CA LYS A 627 -0.31 6.48 22.01
C LYS A 627 -1.43 5.51 21.71
N GLY A 628 -1.11 4.24 21.68
CA GLY A 628 -2.13 3.25 21.36
C GLY A 628 -1.66 1.82 21.43
N ILE A 629 -2.58 0.94 21.05
CA ILE A 629 -2.40 -0.48 20.93
C ILE A 629 -2.93 -0.89 19.58
N GLU A 630 -2.18 -1.72 18.87
CA GLU A 630 -2.55 -2.32 17.60
C GLU A 630 -2.51 -3.83 17.73
N ALA A 631 -3.50 -4.53 17.20
CA ALA A 631 -3.57 -5.98 17.21
C ALA A 631 -4.06 -6.48 15.85
N ALA A 632 -3.49 -7.58 15.39
CA ALA A 632 -3.96 -8.32 14.23
C ALA A 632 -3.92 -9.82 14.52
N ILE A 633 -4.89 -10.56 14.01
CA ILE A 633 -4.97 -12.01 14.13
C ILE A 633 -5.53 -12.57 12.83
N ALA A 634 -4.98 -13.70 12.39
CA ALA A 634 -5.55 -14.56 11.36
C ALA A 634 -5.41 -16.02 11.80
N TYR A 635 -6.45 -16.83 11.60
CA TYR A 635 -6.49 -18.20 12.09
C TYR A 635 -7.20 -19.11 11.08
N ASP A 636 -6.54 -20.22 10.73
CA ASP A 636 -7.13 -21.30 9.93
C ASP A 636 -7.98 -22.21 10.84
N LEU A 637 -9.29 -22.25 10.59
CA LEU A 637 -10.22 -23.00 11.42
C LEU A 637 -10.13 -24.53 11.22
N ALA A 638 -9.42 -25.00 10.20
CA ALA A 638 -9.18 -26.44 9.99
C ALA A 638 -8.43 -27.10 11.17
N ASP A 639 -7.65 -26.31 11.91
CA ASP A 639 -6.96 -26.74 13.13
C ASP A 639 -7.94 -27.10 14.28
N LEU A 640 -9.08 -26.42 14.36
CA LEU A 640 -10.11 -26.72 15.38
C LEU A 640 -10.94 -27.93 15.03
N ASP A 641 -11.36 -28.08 13.78
CA ASP A 641 -12.18 -29.20 13.30
C ASP A 641 -11.99 -29.35 11.78
N PRO A 642 -11.66 -30.54 11.27
CA PRO A 642 -11.57 -30.82 9.83
C PRO A 642 -12.83 -30.43 9.02
N LEU A 643 -14.01 -30.41 9.66
CA LEU A 643 -15.25 -29.93 9.02
C LEU A 643 -15.21 -28.42 8.67
N LEU A 644 -14.32 -27.67 9.30
CA LEU A 644 -14.09 -26.25 9.04
C LEU A 644 -12.97 -26.02 8.03
N SER A 645 -12.48 -27.08 7.38
CA SER A 645 -11.45 -26.96 6.34
C SER A 645 -11.85 -25.96 5.25
N GLY A 646 -10.91 -25.09 4.92
CA GLY A 646 -11.12 -23.99 3.97
C GLY A 646 -11.72 -22.72 4.59
N PHE A 647 -12.07 -22.72 5.88
CA PHE A 647 -12.44 -21.50 6.58
C PHE A 647 -11.23 -20.89 7.28
N ASP A 648 -10.97 -19.62 7.03
CA ASP A 648 -10.07 -18.78 7.79
C ASP A 648 -10.76 -17.52 8.27
N VAL A 649 -10.40 -17.05 9.44
CA VAL A 649 -10.91 -15.81 10.03
C VAL A 649 -9.77 -14.85 10.31
N TYR A 650 -10.03 -13.57 10.16
CA TYR A 650 -9.06 -12.53 10.47
C TYR A 650 -9.70 -11.33 11.14
N ALA A 651 -8.94 -10.66 11.98
CA ALA A 651 -9.35 -9.40 12.57
C ALA A 651 -8.14 -8.49 12.76
N SER A 652 -8.38 -7.20 12.61
CA SER A 652 -7.43 -6.15 12.99
C SER A 652 -8.11 -5.10 13.85
N TYR A 653 -7.38 -4.55 14.80
CA TYR A 653 -7.89 -3.54 15.71
C TYR A 653 -6.81 -2.55 16.09
N ALA A 654 -7.14 -1.27 16.14
CA ALA A 654 -6.29 -0.22 16.66
C ALA A 654 -7.06 0.67 17.65
N TYR A 655 -6.46 0.88 18.81
CA TYR A 655 -6.83 1.94 19.74
C TYR A 655 -5.78 3.04 19.64
N VAL A 656 -6.19 4.28 19.37
CA VAL A 656 -5.31 5.43 19.22
C VAL A 656 -5.82 6.61 20.03
N ASP A 657 -5.07 7.03 21.02
CA ASP A 657 -5.30 8.26 21.78
C ASP A 657 -4.31 9.34 21.30
N ALA A 658 -4.75 10.13 20.31
CA ALA A 658 -3.99 11.25 19.76
C ALA A 658 -4.49 12.56 20.36
N SER A 659 -3.63 13.30 21.06
CA SER A 659 -4.03 14.50 21.81
C SER A 659 -3.05 15.66 21.63
N ILE A 660 -3.59 16.87 21.60
CA ILE A 660 -2.84 18.13 21.56
C ILE A 660 -2.21 18.37 22.92
N ARG A 661 -0.91 18.65 22.97
CA ARG A 661 -0.13 18.89 24.19
C ARG A 661 0.40 20.30 24.30
N GLU A 662 0.33 21.08 23.23
CA GLU A 662 0.70 22.49 23.24
C GLU A 662 -0.17 23.28 24.22
N ASP A 663 0.47 24.21 24.96
CA ASP A 663 -0.26 25.07 25.88
C ASP A 663 -1.17 26.02 25.12
N GLY A 664 -2.42 26.13 25.55
CA GLY A 664 -3.43 26.93 24.90
C GLY A 664 -4.85 26.37 25.04
N PRO A 665 -5.83 26.97 24.36
CA PRO A 665 -7.24 26.62 24.53
C PRO A 665 -7.59 25.19 24.06
N ASN A 666 -6.77 24.61 23.20
CA ASN A 666 -7.00 23.26 22.64
C ASN A 666 -6.19 22.16 23.35
N LYS A 667 -5.46 22.47 24.44
CA LYS A 667 -4.68 21.50 25.20
C LYS A 667 -5.55 20.39 25.76
N GLY A 668 -5.20 19.15 25.48
CA GLY A 668 -5.94 17.94 25.86
C GLY A 668 -7.00 17.51 24.84
N ASN A 669 -7.34 18.32 23.87
CA ASN A 669 -8.26 17.97 22.80
C ASN A 669 -7.69 16.86 21.91
N GLN A 670 -8.59 16.08 21.31
CA GLN A 670 -8.24 15.05 20.34
C GLN A 670 -7.73 15.68 19.04
N VAL A 671 -6.69 15.11 18.47
CA VAL A 671 -6.21 15.51 17.15
C VAL A 671 -7.31 15.25 16.10
N PRO A 672 -7.63 16.22 15.24
CA PRO A 672 -8.68 16.06 14.22
C PRO A 672 -8.43 14.88 13.29
N PHE A 673 -9.51 14.28 12.81
CA PHE A 673 -9.53 13.12 11.91
C PHE A 673 -8.83 11.87 12.46
N SER A 674 -8.71 11.76 13.77
CA SER A 674 -8.19 10.59 14.48
C SER A 674 -9.32 9.93 15.26
N SER A 675 -9.85 8.79 14.80
CA SER A 675 -10.80 8.00 15.57
C SER A 675 -10.08 7.19 16.66
N LYS A 676 -10.70 7.03 17.84
CA LYS A 676 -10.08 6.28 18.95
C LYS A 676 -10.02 4.78 18.70
N HIS A 677 -11.04 4.24 18.06
CA HIS A 677 -11.13 2.81 17.79
C HIS A 677 -11.42 2.60 16.31
N LYS A 678 -10.63 1.76 15.68
CA LYS A 678 -10.78 1.34 14.30
C LYS A 678 -10.44 -0.14 14.19
N GLY A 679 -11.10 -0.85 13.26
CA GLY A 679 -10.79 -2.24 13.03
C GLY A 679 -11.50 -2.81 11.83
N THR A 680 -11.02 -3.99 11.44
CA THR A 680 -11.58 -4.82 10.38
C THR A 680 -11.70 -6.24 10.92
N LEU A 681 -12.76 -6.94 10.56
CA LEU A 681 -12.93 -8.37 10.84
C LEU A 681 -13.49 -9.04 9.60
N GLY A 682 -13.11 -10.27 9.37
CA GLY A 682 -13.58 -10.98 8.19
C GLY A 682 -13.38 -12.49 8.29
N ALA A 683 -13.99 -13.18 7.34
CA ALA A 683 -13.86 -14.60 7.14
C ALA A 683 -13.73 -14.90 5.65
N ASN A 684 -12.89 -15.87 5.33
CA ASN A 684 -12.81 -16.46 4.01
C ASN A 684 -13.29 -17.90 4.09
N TYR A 685 -13.90 -18.39 3.01
CA TYR A 685 -14.25 -19.79 2.85
C TYR A 685 -13.91 -20.24 1.44
N ARG A 686 -13.10 -21.30 1.35
CA ARG A 686 -12.68 -21.91 0.09
C ARG A 686 -13.20 -23.34 0.01
N THR A 687 -13.88 -23.68 -1.06
CA THR A 687 -14.37 -25.03 -1.31
C THR A 687 -14.39 -25.34 -2.80
N GLY A 688 -13.60 -26.32 -3.22
CA GLY A 688 -13.38 -26.63 -4.64
C GLY A 688 -12.91 -25.38 -5.41
N ALA A 689 -13.63 -25.02 -6.46
CA ALA A 689 -13.34 -23.85 -7.30
C ALA A 689 -13.92 -22.53 -6.74
N TRP A 690 -14.64 -22.57 -5.63
CA TRP A 690 -15.29 -21.39 -5.05
C TRP A 690 -14.45 -20.81 -3.91
N SER A 691 -14.38 -19.48 -3.89
CA SER A 691 -13.84 -18.69 -2.77
C SER A 691 -14.84 -17.61 -2.38
N TYR A 692 -15.14 -17.51 -1.09
CA TYR A 692 -16.04 -16.50 -0.53
C TYR A 692 -15.28 -15.65 0.48
N ASN A 693 -15.59 -14.37 0.53
CA ASN A 693 -15.10 -13.44 1.54
C ASN A 693 -16.26 -12.63 2.10
N LEU A 694 -16.28 -12.44 3.41
CA LEU A 694 -17.15 -11.51 4.11
C LEU A 694 -16.28 -10.69 5.06
N ASP A 695 -16.28 -9.39 4.92
CA ASP A 695 -15.54 -8.51 5.81
C ASP A 695 -16.35 -7.30 6.27
N GLY A 696 -16.03 -6.81 7.47
CA GLY A 696 -16.62 -5.64 8.07
C GLY A 696 -15.53 -4.70 8.59
N SER A 697 -15.59 -3.42 8.22
CA SER A 697 -14.71 -2.38 8.73
C SER A 697 -15.49 -1.37 9.57
N PHE A 698 -14.90 -0.89 10.65
CA PHE A 698 -15.52 0.09 11.53
C PHE A 698 -14.52 1.14 12.04
N GLN A 699 -15.05 2.30 12.37
CA GLN A 699 -14.36 3.32 13.16
C GLN A 699 -15.33 4.06 14.08
N THR A 700 -14.83 4.56 15.21
CA THR A 700 -15.60 5.43 16.11
C THR A 700 -15.62 6.87 15.63
N SER A 701 -16.42 7.71 16.28
CA SER A 701 -16.51 9.14 15.97
C SER A 701 -15.17 9.86 16.16
N GLN A 702 -15.02 10.96 15.44
CA GLN A 702 -13.84 11.83 15.44
C GLN A 702 -14.26 13.29 15.26
N TYR A 703 -13.32 14.22 15.44
CA TYR A 703 -13.55 15.66 15.26
C TYR A 703 -12.90 16.18 13.97
N ALA A 704 -13.48 17.23 13.41
CA ALA A 704 -12.95 17.87 12.20
C ALA A 704 -11.96 19.02 12.48
N ASP A 705 -11.91 19.53 13.72
CA ASP A 705 -11.12 20.70 14.11
C ASP A 705 -10.43 20.54 15.46
N ASN A 706 -9.43 21.41 15.74
CA ASN A 706 -8.64 21.39 16.96
C ASN A 706 -9.45 21.75 18.23
N ALA A 707 -10.57 22.47 18.09
CA ALA A 707 -11.43 22.82 19.21
C ALA A 707 -12.33 21.67 19.65
N ASN A 708 -12.36 20.58 18.88
CA ASN A 708 -13.26 19.45 19.05
C ASN A 708 -14.74 19.88 19.08
N THR A 709 -15.11 20.70 18.10
CA THR A 709 -16.48 21.21 17.97
C THR A 709 -17.46 20.05 17.79
N GLU A 710 -18.50 20.00 18.65
CA GLU A 710 -19.56 18.97 18.58
C GLU A 710 -20.62 19.34 17.54
N SER A 711 -21.02 20.62 17.52
CA SER A 711 -22.11 21.10 16.68
C SER A 711 -21.69 21.25 15.22
N GLU A 712 -22.56 20.81 14.32
CA GLU A 712 -22.36 20.96 12.88
C GLU A 712 -22.44 22.43 12.44
N SER A 713 -21.44 22.91 11.69
CA SER A 713 -21.49 24.23 11.06
C SER A 713 -22.42 24.23 9.85
N VAL A 714 -22.94 25.43 9.49
CA VAL A 714 -23.85 25.61 8.36
C VAL A 714 -23.19 25.15 7.03
N ASP A 715 -21.90 25.42 6.87
CA ASP A 715 -21.12 25.02 5.69
C ASP A 715 -20.68 23.54 5.74
N GLY A 716 -20.97 22.81 6.82
CA GLY A 716 -20.63 21.39 6.99
C GLY A 716 -19.15 21.11 7.27
N SER A 717 -18.30 22.15 7.43
CA SER A 717 -16.85 21.95 7.57
C SER A 717 -16.44 21.53 8.98
N THR A 718 -17.15 21.97 10.03
CA THR A 718 -16.86 21.62 11.42
C THR A 718 -17.98 20.83 12.06
N GLY A 719 -17.70 20.20 13.19
CA GLY A 719 -18.61 19.34 13.91
C GLY A 719 -18.09 17.91 14.02
N ARG A 720 -18.71 17.17 14.92
CA ARG A 720 -18.38 15.76 15.13
C ARG A 720 -18.67 14.94 13.88
N ILE A 721 -17.72 14.08 13.50
CA ILE A 721 -17.89 13.08 12.43
C ILE A 721 -18.34 11.78 13.10
N ALA A 722 -19.52 11.28 12.72
CA ALA A 722 -20.08 10.06 13.29
C ALA A 722 -19.24 8.82 12.96
N GLY A 723 -19.18 7.90 13.90
CA GLY A 723 -18.61 6.56 13.64
C GLY A 723 -19.50 5.73 12.70
N TRP A 724 -18.90 4.75 12.06
CA TRP A 724 -19.60 3.87 11.12
C TRP A 724 -19.05 2.45 11.15
N MET A 725 -19.85 1.52 10.66
CA MET A 725 -19.47 0.15 10.35
C MET A 725 -20.10 -0.23 9.01
N VAL A 726 -19.29 -0.75 8.11
CA VAL A 726 -19.70 -1.22 6.77
C VAL A 726 -19.24 -2.66 6.56
N TRP A 727 -20.07 -3.42 5.84
CA TRP A 727 -19.81 -4.81 5.51
C TRP A 727 -19.74 -4.98 3.99
N SER A 728 -18.87 -5.89 3.54
CA SER A 728 -18.73 -6.25 2.13
C SER A 728 -18.72 -7.77 2.00
N ALA A 729 -19.26 -8.28 0.91
CA ALA A 729 -19.30 -9.70 0.63
C ALA A 729 -18.89 -9.97 -0.82
N ARG A 730 -18.22 -11.11 -1.06
CA ARG A 730 -17.74 -11.51 -2.38
C ARG A 730 -17.77 -13.02 -2.55
N GLY A 731 -18.06 -13.46 -3.78
CA GLY A 731 -17.85 -14.82 -4.24
C GLY A 731 -17.04 -14.84 -5.52
N THR A 732 -16.06 -15.74 -5.63
CA THR A 732 -15.22 -15.93 -6.81
C THR A 732 -15.24 -17.38 -7.22
N TYR A 733 -15.34 -17.63 -8.53
CA TYR A 733 -15.22 -18.96 -9.13
C TYR A 733 -13.96 -19.02 -9.99
N ASP A 734 -13.13 -20.03 -9.76
CA ASP A 734 -11.93 -20.32 -10.53
C ASP A 734 -12.23 -21.45 -11.52
N PHE A 735 -12.16 -21.15 -12.82
CA PHE A 735 -12.42 -22.11 -13.88
C PHE A 735 -11.23 -23.05 -14.15
N GLY A 736 -10.10 -22.79 -13.52
CA GLY A 736 -8.88 -23.57 -13.63
C GLY A 736 -8.18 -23.47 -14.99
N PRO A 737 -7.11 -24.26 -15.16
CA PRO A 737 -6.20 -24.15 -16.33
C PRO A 737 -6.86 -24.47 -17.69
N GLN A 738 -8.00 -25.18 -17.69
CA GLN A 738 -8.74 -25.48 -18.92
C GLN A 738 -9.29 -24.23 -19.62
N LEU A 739 -9.50 -23.14 -18.88
CA LEU A 739 -9.92 -21.83 -19.37
C LEU A 739 -8.88 -20.74 -19.06
N ASN A 740 -7.59 -21.11 -19.13
CA ASN A 740 -6.47 -20.19 -18.90
C ASN A 740 -6.55 -19.50 -17.53
N ASP A 741 -6.90 -20.25 -16.48
CA ASP A 741 -7.08 -19.78 -15.11
C ASP A 741 -8.05 -18.59 -14.99
N LEU A 742 -9.09 -18.60 -15.81
CA LEU A 742 -10.15 -17.60 -15.74
C LEU A 742 -10.79 -17.63 -14.35
N LYS A 743 -10.80 -16.49 -13.68
CA LYS A 743 -11.51 -16.27 -12.41
C LYS A 743 -12.57 -15.21 -12.60
N LEU A 744 -13.78 -15.51 -12.13
CA LEU A 744 -14.89 -14.55 -12.12
C LEU A 744 -15.34 -14.30 -10.68
N GLY A 745 -15.33 -13.03 -10.28
CA GLY A 745 -15.77 -12.58 -8.97
C GLY A 745 -16.96 -11.65 -9.06
N LEU A 746 -17.91 -11.84 -8.15
CA LEU A 746 -19.04 -10.94 -7.92
C LEU A 746 -19.00 -10.48 -6.48
N GLY A 747 -19.25 -9.20 -6.24
CA GLY A 747 -19.26 -8.70 -4.87
C GLY A 747 -20.15 -7.49 -4.66
N VAL A 748 -20.36 -7.19 -3.39
CA VAL A 748 -21.12 -6.06 -2.90
C VAL A 748 -20.31 -5.36 -1.82
N LYS A 749 -19.96 -4.09 -2.03
CA LYS A 749 -19.41 -3.19 -1.01
C LYS A 749 -20.55 -2.48 -0.32
N ASN A 750 -20.37 -2.18 0.99
CA ASN A 750 -21.40 -1.57 1.83
C ASN A 750 -22.77 -2.31 1.73
N LEU A 751 -22.73 -3.60 2.05
CA LEU A 751 -23.86 -4.56 1.88
C LEU A 751 -25.19 -4.05 2.45
N PHE A 752 -25.14 -3.36 3.61
CA PHE A 752 -26.33 -2.86 4.32
C PHE A 752 -26.69 -1.42 3.96
N ASP A 753 -26.01 -0.84 2.93
CA ASP A 753 -26.24 0.54 2.46
C ASP A 753 -26.13 1.58 3.59
N ARG A 754 -25.14 1.40 4.46
CA ARG A 754 -24.92 2.32 5.57
C ARG A 754 -24.50 3.68 5.05
N ARG A 755 -25.28 4.73 5.32
CA ARG A 755 -24.91 6.11 5.04
C ARG A 755 -23.90 6.62 6.08
N TYR A 756 -22.76 7.10 5.61
CA TYR A 756 -21.71 7.68 6.44
C TYR A 756 -21.02 8.81 5.69
N TYR A 757 -20.23 9.61 6.39
CA TYR A 757 -19.56 10.77 5.79
C TYR A 757 -18.26 11.09 6.52
N THR A 758 -17.42 11.89 5.86
CA THR A 758 -16.31 12.64 6.44
C THR A 758 -16.51 14.14 6.20
N ARG A 759 -15.57 14.98 6.67
CA ARG A 759 -15.59 16.43 6.45
C ARG A 759 -14.31 16.88 5.75
N SER A 760 -14.31 18.09 5.23
CA SER A 760 -13.14 18.68 4.58
C SER A 760 -11.95 18.84 5.53
N PHE A 761 -10.74 18.63 5.01
CA PHE A 761 -9.49 18.84 5.74
C PHE A 761 -9.01 20.29 5.75
N ASP A 762 -9.52 21.12 4.87
CA ASP A 762 -9.12 22.53 4.71
C ASP A 762 -10.26 23.42 4.24
N ASP A 763 -9.96 24.72 4.15
CA ASP A 763 -10.93 25.75 3.85
C ASP A 763 -11.28 25.88 2.36
N ASN A 764 -10.55 25.24 1.45
CA ASN A 764 -10.76 25.41 0.02
C ASN A 764 -11.99 24.67 -0.50
N ASN A 765 -12.32 23.54 0.12
CA ASN A 765 -13.38 22.65 -0.30
C ASN A 765 -14.25 22.22 0.88
N LYS A 766 -14.72 23.24 1.62
CA LYS A 766 -15.50 23.06 2.86
C LYS A 766 -16.73 22.20 2.65
N GLY A 767 -17.03 21.38 3.63
CA GLY A 767 -18.28 20.64 3.69
C GLY A 767 -18.17 19.18 4.08
N LEU A 768 -19.30 18.50 3.89
CA LEU A 768 -19.50 17.08 4.11
C LEU A 768 -19.19 16.30 2.81
N TYR A 769 -18.63 15.13 2.98
CA TYR A 769 -18.32 14.18 1.88
C TYR A 769 -18.94 12.83 2.22
N VAL A 770 -19.96 12.43 1.43
CA VAL A 770 -20.66 11.16 1.62
C VAL A 770 -19.75 9.99 1.27
N GLY A 771 -19.78 8.94 2.10
CA GLY A 771 -19.12 7.68 1.82
C GLY A 771 -19.80 6.89 0.71
N GLN A 772 -19.14 5.81 0.27
CA GLN A 772 -19.62 4.92 -0.79
C GLN A 772 -20.96 4.28 -0.39
N PRO A 773 -22.01 4.38 -1.22
CA PRO A 773 -23.27 3.64 -1.03
C PRO A 773 -23.06 2.15 -1.29
N ARG A 774 -24.14 1.37 -1.24
CA ARG A 774 -24.08 -0.01 -1.71
C ARG A 774 -23.62 -0.05 -3.17
N THR A 775 -22.48 -0.71 -3.42
CA THR A 775 -21.86 -0.80 -4.73
C THR A 775 -21.74 -2.27 -5.13
N LEU A 776 -22.24 -2.59 -6.31
CA LEU A 776 -22.08 -3.91 -6.92
C LEU A 776 -20.81 -3.90 -7.78
N TYR A 777 -20.06 -5.01 -7.79
CA TYR A 777 -18.93 -5.11 -8.70
C TYR A 777 -18.75 -6.51 -9.28
N VAL A 778 -18.14 -6.52 -10.46
CA VAL A 778 -17.72 -7.72 -11.18
C VAL A 778 -16.23 -7.64 -11.42
N GLN A 779 -15.53 -8.72 -11.19
CA GLN A 779 -14.10 -8.85 -11.51
C GLN A 779 -13.88 -10.09 -12.37
N ALA A 780 -13.06 -9.94 -13.42
CA ALA A 780 -12.59 -11.04 -14.25
C ALA A 780 -11.06 -10.99 -14.32
N SER A 781 -10.40 -12.14 -14.22
CA SER A 781 -8.96 -12.29 -14.35
C SER A 781 -8.66 -13.51 -15.21
N VAL A 782 -7.76 -13.38 -16.18
CA VAL A 782 -7.34 -14.47 -17.07
C VAL A 782 -5.83 -14.39 -17.34
N GLY A 783 -5.16 -15.55 -17.43
CA GLY A 783 -3.74 -15.66 -17.74
C GLY A 783 -3.50 -16.53 -19.00
N PHE A 784 -2.47 -16.19 -19.79
CA PHE A 784 -2.06 -16.91 -21.01
C PHE A 784 -0.57 -17.17 -21.00
#